data_bc3369beee712f184938b3fb66f42213
#
_entry.id   bc3369beee712f184938b3fb66f42213
#
_cell.length_a   1.000
_cell.length_b   1.000
_cell.length_c   1.000
_cell.angle_alpha   90.00
_cell.angle_beta   90.00
_cell.angle_gamma   90.00
#
_symmetry.space_group_name_H-M   'P 1'
#
loop_
_entity.id
_entity.type
_entity.pdbx_description
1 polymer ?
#
loop_
_entity_poly.entity_id
_entity_poly.type
_entity_poly.pdbx_seq_one_letter_code
_entity_poly.pdbx_strand_id
1 'polypeptide(L)'
;TKGCYVSCRVSDMYGSTKTIYYNIKIENGLKAGVKGSSNVNVPYNEKATLEVEASCNKGEIEYVWYDADNNEQLGSGALFTTGIITEKKNYRCRVSDEYGNYEFVYFAVNIDNGLKVEAVGSTNVIIKQGESVTLKVKASCNEGGLTYKWTELTDNSISEDEAATDSITVTYNSNSEISYSTYTCEVTDKYGNSEEISFTVGSYNPSDMSDTSKVYVISYNEEVKRILGDMLSKRSDLKGKIAFINLRMGGTDPDYLKGIDLVLEKNPDATFIVAGDASVLEDINDRNKYMTVAELGLTSAYSAAYPYTRKAGTLGGKLTAMAWQANPGTFMYDPDIAQKVLGTSDPEQVQKMIGTADGFLSVAAKMKVAGYYMTSGAANKSSYGDQYYEMLANMAGISVFSDDYGLTDSQKEVAKKIMYGIVANGYDTGHTMWDEKWVVDDTKSGKVFGWFSCTWAAMWSLTFDKPMAVCQGPVPYYWGGTYLFAKSGKADKTAAEILKAVCCDAETMAYISESGGTFPNNAVAAQKLIKNVKNPVSMKNNQNLWEAYDKMARAIDGGNYRITEPAKTPLVPAGSNGIVKGTDGVYYYVKNGAVQTGTTGMIASGGKTYYVSKGVWQSKAAGLKKIGSKTYYISGGLLQSGKTGFVKNGSKKYYVIKGVVQSGKTGFVKIGSKKYYVTKGVFQGSKTGFVKIGSKKYYVVKGIFQSSKTGFVKISGKKYYVVKGVFQSTKTGLVKPVKNGKTYYIKKGVLQSRFSGNIVYNKHTYKIVKGVMTKKIR
;
A
#
# COMPACT_ATOMS: atom_id res chain seq x y z
N THR A 1 -30.00 21.86 35.24
CA THR A 1 -29.43 21.33 36.49
C THR A 1 -28.20 20.49 36.15
N LYS A 2 -27.09 20.72 36.86
CA LYS A 2 -25.83 19.99 36.68
C LYS A 2 -25.97 18.55 37.18
N GLY A 3 -25.12 17.65 36.74
CA GLY A 3 -24.98 16.32 37.31
C GLY A 3 -24.76 16.37 38.83
N CYS A 4 -25.24 15.40 39.57
CA CYS A 4 -25.15 15.39 41.01
C CYS A 4 -24.77 14.02 41.59
N TYR A 5 -24.21 14.07 42.78
CA TYR A 5 -24.00 12.85 43.57
C TYR A 5 -25.23 12.69 44.51
N VAL A 6 -25.83 11.51 44.47
CA VAL A 6 -26.89 11.11 45.35
C VAL A 6 -26.41 9.94 46.19
N SER A 7 -26.61 10.02 47.50
CA SER A 7 -26.27 8.91 48.37
C SER A 7 -27.54 8.34 49.00
N CYS A 8 -27.61 7.02 49.08
CA CYS A 8 -28.64 6.32 49.86
C CYS A 8 -27.98 5.67 51.05
N ARG A 9 -28.39 6.04 52.25
CA ARG A 9 -27.95 5.45 53.50
C ARG A 9 -29.04 4.47 53.97
N VAL A 10 -28.67 3.21 54.07
CA VAL A 10 -29.53 2.16 54.59
C VAL A 10 -29.06 1.82 56.00
N SER A 11 -29.98 1.75 56.94
CA SER A 11 -29.70 1.36 58.34
C SER A 11 -30.58 0.18 58.74
N ASP A 12 -30.06 -0.75 59.48
CA ASP A 12 -30.83 -1.83 60.08
C ASP A 12 -31.31 -1.45 61.51
N MET A 13 -32.11 -2.26 62.09
CA MET A 13 -32.65 -2.06 63.44
C MET A 13 -31.59 -2.13 64.56
N TYR A 14 -30.37 -2.62 64.24
CA TYR A 14 -29.25 -2.69 65.18
C TYR A 14 -28.24 -1.54 65.04
N GLY A 15 -28.57 -0.54 64.18
CA GLY A 15 -27.76 0.63 63.98
C GLY A 15 -26.63 0.50 62.98
N SER A 16 -26.47 -0.69 62.34
CA SER A 16 -25.51 -0.85 61.26
C SER A 16 -25.93 -0.04 60.03
N THR A 17 -25.01 0.67 59.40
CA THR A 17 -25.31 1.51 58.24
C THR A 17 -24.41 1.24 57.08
N LYS A 18 -24.98 1.28 55.87
CA LYS A 18 -24.24 1.24 54.60
C LYS A 18 -24.71 2.38 53.70
N THR A 19 -23.77 3.13 53.15
CA THR A 19 -24.08 4.20 52.23
C THR A 19 -23.64 3.80 50.81
N ILE A 20 -24.54 3.95 49.84
CA ILE A 20 -24.30 3.75 48.44
C ILE A 20 -24.35 5.11 47.75
N TYR A 21 -23.40 5.39 46.93
CA TYR A 21 -23.28 6.65 46.20
C TYR A 21 -23.60 6.44 44.71
N TYR A 22 -24.41 7.30 44.15
CA TYR A 22 -24.74 7.34 42.74
C TYR A 22 -24.20 8.65 42.15
N ASN A 23 -23.50 8.55 41.07
CA ASN A 23 -23.09 9.73 40.26
C ASN A 23 -24.06 9.82 39.08
N ILE A 24 -24.95 10.82 39.14
CA ILE A 24 -25.91 11.10 38.06
C ILE A 24 -25.28 12.11 37.15
N LYS A 25 -24.96 11.71 35.95
CA LYS A 25 -24.46 12.58 34.89
C LYS A 25 -25.57 12.88 33.88
N ILE A 26 -25.58 14.08 33.33
CA ILE A 26 -26.45 14.42 32.21
C ILE A 26 -25.63 14.24 30.94
N GLU A 27 -25.99 13.27 30.13
CA GLU A 27 -25.36 13.12 28.81
C GLU A 27 -25.88 14.18 27.85
N ASN A 28 -25.00 15.07 27.44
CA ASN A 28 -25.32 16.18 26.53
C ASN A 28 -24.68 15.99 25.14
N GLY A 29 -24.16 14.79 24.86
CA GLY A 29 -23.55 14.47 23.58
C GLY A 29 -22.32 15.33 23.26
N LEU A 30 -21.58 15.76 24.31
CA LEU A 30 -20.33 16.52 24.12
C LEU A 30 -19.35 15.71 23.28
N LYS A 31 -18.84 16.35 22.24
CA LYS A 31 -17.76 15.82 21.39
C LYS A 31 -16.75 16.93 21.18
N ALA A 32 -15.48 16.59 21.31
CA ALA A 32 -14.39 17.54 21.04
C ALA A 32 -13.31 16.85 20.20
N GLY A 33 -12.68 17.58 19.32
CA GLY A 33 -11.63 17.09 18.45
C GLY A 33 -10.69 18.18 18.00
N VAL A 34 -9.58 17.77 17.41
CA VAL A 34 -8.60 18.68 16.81
C VAL A 34 -9.19 19.24 15.52
N LYS A 35 -9.18 20.55 15.37
CA LYS A 35 -9.41 21.17 14.07
C LYS A 35 -8.07 21.42 13.39
N GLY A 36 -7.79 20.62 12.36
CA GLY A 36 -6.49 20.61 11.67
C GLY A 36 -5.60 19.45 12.09
N SER A 37 -4.39 19.73 12.56
CA SER A 37 -3.41 18.72 12.99
C SER A 37 -3.18 18.77 14.49
N SER A 38 -3.13 17.60 15.14
CA SER A 38 -2.70 17.47 16.53
C SER A 38 -1.18 17.61 16.70
N ASN A 39 -0.41 17.42 15.60
CA ASN A 39 1.02 17.65 15.55
C ASN A 39 1.29 18.90 14.72
N VAL A 40 1.73 19.97 15.36
CA VAL A 40 1.97 21.27 14.75
C VAL A 40 3.47 21.54 14.74
N ASN A 41 4.03 21.75 13.56
CA ASN A 41 5.44 22.09 13.40
C ASN A 41 5.56 23.60 13.14
N VAL A 42 6.38 24.28 13.91
CA VAL A 42 6.66 25.71 13.78
C VAL A 42 8.17 25.97 13.72
N PRO A 43 8.61 27.00 13.00
CA PRO A 43 10.02 27.43 13.07
C PRO A 43 10.44 27.80 14.50
N TYR A 44 11.72 27.67 14.78
CA TYR A 44 12.29 28.10 16.06
C TYR A 44 11.98 29.58 16.34
N ASN A 45 11.62 29.92 17.57
CA ASN A 45 11.17 31.25 18.01
C ASN A 45 9.83 31.74 17.44
N GLU A 46 9.06 30.89 16.78
CA GLU A 46 7.71 31.22 16.33
C GLU A 46 6.63 30.73 17.30
N LYS A 47 5.41 31.19 17.11
CA LYS A 47 4.24 30.78 17.89
C LYS A 47 3.38 29.81 17.08
N ALA A 48 2.78 28.85 17.74
CA ALA A 48 1.78 27.96 17.16
C ALA A 48 0.36 28.51 17.42
N THR A 49 -0.55 28.24 16.48
CA THR A 49 -1.98 28.44 16.68
C THR A 49 -2.65 27.07 16.67
N LEU A 50 -3.33 26.74 17.76
CA LEU A 50 -4.01 25.48 18.00
C LEU A 50 -5.51 25.72 17.99
N GLU A 51 -6.29 24.86 17.34
CA GLU A 51 -7.73 25.04 17.23
C GLU A 51 -8.46 23.73 17.57
N VAL A 52 -9.49 23.84 18.39
CA VAL A 52 -10.36 22.74 18.79
C VAL A 52 -11.75 22.97 18.22
N GLU A 53 -12.33 21.93 17.64
CA GLU A 53 -13.75 21.93 17.31
C GLU A 53 -14.52 21.08 18.32
N ALA A 54 -15.65 21.56 18.74
CA ALA A 54 -16.50 20.83 19.67
C ALA A 54 -17.99 21.10 19.41
N SER A 55 -18.81 20.16 19.82
CA SER A 55 -20.25 20.22 19.73
C SER A 55 -20.91 19.54 20.93
N CYS A 56 -22.09 20.06 21.33
CA CYS A 56 -22.97 19.38 22.28
C CYS A 56 -24.44 19.61 21.86
N ASN A 57 -25.35 18.86 22.47
CA ASN A 57 -26.77 18.95 22.10
C ASN A 57 -27.43 20.24 22.58
N LYS A 58 -26.97 20.81 23.70
CA LYS A 58 -27.54 22.00 24.30
C LYS A 58 -26.54 22.77 25.16
N GLY A 59 -26.62 24.09 25.17
CA GLY A 59 -25.86 25.01 26.04
C GLY A 59 -24.53 25.45 25.42
N GLU A 60 -23.78 26.19 26.20
CA GLU A 60 -22.49 26.75 25.81
C GLU A 60 -21.36 25.74 26.08
N ILE A 61 -20.31 25.85 25.28
CA ILE A 61 -19.10 25.03 25.42
C ILE A 61 -17.97 25.94 25.90
N GLU A 62 -17.32 25.54 26.96
CA GLU A 62 -16.16 26.20 27.54
C GLU A 62 -14.88 25.49 27.15
N TYR A 63 -13.83 26.24 26.82
CA TYR A 63 -12.52 25.76 26.43
C TYR A 63 -11.47 26.31 27.37
N VAL A 64 -10.65 25.46 27.96
CA VAL A 64 -9.56 25.87 28.84
C VAL A 64 -8.29 25.15 28.43
N TRP A 65 -7.25 25.90 28.11
CA TRP A 65 -5.96 25.39 27.67
C TRP A 65 -4.98 25.25 28.81
N TYR A 66 -4.23 24.19 28.77
CA TYR A 66 -3.19 23.84 29.73
C TYR A 66 -1.90 23.44 29.01
N ASP A 67 -0.76 23.76 29.60
CA ASP A 67 0.47 23.06 29.36
C ASP A 67 0.26 21.61 29.84
N ALA A 68 0.46 20.63 28.98
CA ALA A 68 0.16 19.24 29.29
C ALA A 68 1.24 18.60 30.19
N ASP A 69 2.44 19.19 30.24
CA ASP A 69 3.59 18.66 30.97
C ASP A 69 3.58 19.07 32.46
N ASN A 70 3.11 20.30 32.77
CA ASN A 70 3.08 20.83 34.15
C ASN A 70 1.67 21.17 34.67
N ASN A 71 0.62 21.05 33.85
CA ASN A 71 -0.77 21.36 34.18
C ASN A 71 -1.09 22.86 34.44
N GLU A 72 -0.21 23.76 34.02
CA GLU A 72 -0.45 25.19 34.12
C GLU A 72 -1.56 25.60 33.16
N GLN A 73 -2.51 26.40 33.63
CA GLN A 73 -3.58 26.98 32.79
C GLN A 73 -3.03 28.15 31.97
N LEU A 74 -3.18 28.08 30.66
CA LEU A 74 -2.58 29.03 29.71
C LEU A 74 -3.58 29.97 29.05
N GLY A 75 -4.83 29.58 28.94
CA GLY A 75 -5.83 30.42 28.25
C GLY A 75 -7.19 29.75 28.10
N SER A 76 -8.06 30.38 27.32
CA SER A 76 -9.42 29.94 27.05
C SER A 76 -9.82 30.22 25.60
N GLY A 77 -10.92 29.57 25.15
CA GLY A 77 -11.45 29.71 23.79
C GLY A 77 -11.08 28.56 22.87
N ALA A 78 -11.83 28.40 21.78
CA ALA A 78 -11.60 27.31 20.81
C ALA A 78 -10.29 27.46 20.04
N LEU A 79 -9.77 28.67 19.91
CA LEU A 79 -8.50 29.02 19.30
C LEU A 79 -7.52 29.48 20.38
N PHE A 80 -6.33 28.93 20.37
CA PHE A 80 -5.25 29.28 21.30
C PHE A 80 -3.94 29.52 20.55
N THR A 81 -3.30 30.66 20.84
CA THR A 81 -1.95 30.93 20.33
C THR A 81 -0.95 30.75 21.46
N THR A 82 0.03 29.90 21.25
CA THR A 82 1.07 29.58 22.24
C THR A 82 1.97 30.76 22.53
N GLY A 83 2.77 30.68 23.58
CA GLY A 83 4.00 31.45 23.70
C GLY A 83 4.97 31.15 22.55
N ILE A 84 6.13 31.78 22.56
CA ILE A 84 7.23 31.48 21.64
C ILE A 84 7.73 30.05 21.93
N ILE A 85 7.86 29.25 20.89
CA ILE A 85 8.29 27.86 20.95
C ILE A 85 9.80 27.79 20.72
N THR A 86 10.53 27.38 21.75
CA THR A 86 11.99 27.17 21.73
C THR A 86 12.38 25.72 21.97
N GLU A 87 11.40 24.87 22.33
CA GLU A 87 11.54 23.42 22.57
C GLU A 87 10.19 22.74 22.27
N LYS A 88 10.20 21.42 22.10
CA LYS A 88 8.96 20.66 21.94
C LYS A 88 8.08 20.83 23.16
N LYS A 89 6.79 21.13 22.95
CA LYS A 89 5.80 21.31 24.01
C LYS A 89 4.50 20.60 23.70
N ASN A 90 3.89 20.07 24.76
CA ASN A 90 2.59 19.44 24.68
C ASN A 90 1.54 20.36 25.31
N TYR A 91 0.41 20.48 24.65
CA TYR A 91 -0.72 21.26 25.09
C TYR A 91 -1.97 20.39 25.15
N ARG A 92 -2.87 20.72 26.05
CA ARG A 92 -4.19 20.11 26.07
C ARG A 92 -5.28 21.14 26.28
N CYS A 93 -6.38 20.98 25.59
CA CYS A 93 -7.58 21.75 25.80
C CYS A 93 -8.61 20.89 26.54
N ARG A 94 -9.09 21.36 27.67
CA ARG A 94 -10.27 20.81 28.32
C ARG A 94 -11.48 21.52 27.74
N VAL A 95 -12.33 20.75 27.11
CA VAL A 95 -13.62 21.21 26.56
C VAL A 95 -14.72 20.74 27.50
N SER A 96 -15.55 21.66 28.00
CA SER A 96 -16.62 21.31 28.93
C SER A 96 -17.94 21.95 28.55
N ASP A 97 -19.03 21.28 28.86
CA ASP A 97 -20.39 21.79 28.68
C ASP A 97 -20.96 22.35 30.00
N GLU A 98 -22.11 22.99 29.92
CA GLU A 98 -22.81 23.60 31.07
C GLU A 98 -23.24 22.58 32.15
N TYR A 99 -23.25 21.26 31.79
CA TYR A 99 -23.63 20.17 32.70
C TYR A 99 -22.44 19.55 33.42
N GLY A 100 -21.22 19.98 33.10
CA GLY A 100 -19.96 19.52 33.69
C GLY A 100 -19.35 18.30 33.05
N ASN A 101 -19.87 17.87 31.90
CA ASN A 101 -19.14 16.88 31.07
C ASN A 101 -17.92 17.54 30.45
N TYR A 102 -16.84 16.79 30.28
CA TYR A 102 -15.65 17.32 29.67
C TYR A 102 -14.89 16.25 28.87
N GLU A 103 -14.18 16.73 27.86
CA GLU A 103 -13.24 15.98 26.99
C GLU A 103 -11.90 16.70 26.96
N PHE A 104 -10.82 15.96 26.79
CA PHE A 104 -9.49 16.53 26.57
C PHE A 104 -9.05 16.33 25.13
N VAL A 105 -8.58 17.41 24.50
CA VAL A 105 -7.97 17.39 23.16
C VAL A 105 -6.48 17.74 23.33
N TYR A 106 -5.61 16.91 22.77
CA TYR A 106 -4.18 17.01 22.94
C TYR A 106 -3.48 17.48 21.67
N PHE A 107 -2.43 18.28 21.84
CA PHE A 107 -1.59 18.80 20.76
C PHE A 107 -0.12 18.64 21.15
N ALA A 108 0.70 18.28 20.17
CA ALA A 108 2.15 18.37 20.24
C ALA A 108 2.63 19.49 19.31
N VAL A 109 3.40 20.43 19.85
CA VAL A 109 4.03 21.49 19.06
C VAL A 109 5.53 21.21 19.01
N ASN A 110 6.02 20.98 17.80
CA ASN A 110 7.39 20.66 17.50
C ASN A 110 8.06 21.82 16.75
N ILE A 111 9.37 21.85 16.79
CA ILE A 111 10.16 22.82 16.01
C ILE A 111 10.48 22.19 14.66
N ASP A 112 10.09 22.84 13.57
CA ASP A 112 10.51 22.46 12.22
C ASP A 112 11.96 22.89 12.00
N ASN A 113 12.87 21.98 12.26
CA ASN A 113 14.30 22.14 12.02
C ASN A 113 14.76 21.59 10.67
N GLY A 114 13.83 21.14 9.84
CA GLY A 114 14.13 20.60 8.51
C GLY A 114 15.01 19.36 8.54
N LEU A 115 14.84 18.49 9.58
CA LEU A 115 15.55 17.22 9.69
C LEU A 115 15.32 16.36 8.44
N LYS A 116 16.41 15.82 7.91
CA LYS A 116 16.42 14.90 6.76
C LYS A 116 17.45 13.82 7.02
N VAL A 117 17.04 12.57 6.76
CA VAL A 117 17.89 11.40 6.90
C VAL A 117 17.87 10.62 5.60
N GLU A 118 19.03 10.28 5.09
CA GLU A 118 19.21 9.54 3.84
C GLU A 118 20.26 8.43 4.06
N ALA A 119 20.04 7.25 3.45
CA ALA A 119 21.08 6.22 3.45
C ALA A 119 22.24 6.62 2.55
N VAL A 120 23.46 6.30 2.96
CA VAL A 120 24.63 6.37 2.10
C VAL A 120 24.88 4.99 1.53
N GLY A 121 24.47 4.79 0.28
CA GLY A 121 24.52 3.50 -0.40
C GLY A 121 23.20 2.74 -0.38
N SER A 122 23.27 1.41 -0.51
CA SER A 122 22.07 0.55 -0.51
C SER A 122 21.57 0.30 0.91
N THR A 123 20.27 0.35 1.10
CA THR A 123 19.60 -0.07 2.34
C THR A 123 19.45 -1.58 2.46
N ASN A 124 19.76 -2.33 1.38
CA ASN A 124 19.74 -3.79 1.40
C ASN A 124 21.08 -4.29 0.89
N VAL A 125 21.82 -4.98 1.74
CA VAL A 125 23.17 -5.45 1.47
C VAL A 125 23.26 -6.94 1.79
N ILE A 126 23.78 -7.71 0.85
CA ILE A 126 24.20 -9.09 1.13
C ILE A 126 25.72 -9.16 1.08
N ILE A 127 26.30 -9.67 2.15
CA ILE A 127 27.74 -9.89 2.32
C ILE A 127 28.03 -11.40 2.45
N LYS A 128 29.26 -11.81 2.17
CA LYS A 128 29.69 -13.17 2.47
C LYS A 128 29.83 -13.36 3.98
N GLN A 129 29.61 -14.60 4.43
CA GLN A 129 29.86 -14.93 5.84
C GLN A 129 31.28 -14.53 6.25
N GLY A 130 31.39 -13.81 7.36
CA GLY A 130 32.64 -13.28 7.87
C GLY A 130 33.13 -11.97 7.25
N GLU A 131 32.49 -11.48 6.20
CA GLU A 131 32.75 -10.12 5.69
C GLU A 131 32.01 -9.08 6.54
N SER A 132 32.52 -7.85 6.49
CA SER A 132 31.94 -6.71 7.19
C SER A 132 31.40 -5.69 6.17
N VAL A 133 30.35 -4.99 6.56
CA VAL A 133 29.81 -3.86 5.81
C VAL A 133 29.62 -2.67 6.74
N THR A 134 29.94 -1.49 6.27
CA THR A 134 29.64 -0.25 7.00
C THR A 134 28.33 0.31 6.51
N LEU A 135 27.35 0.37 7.41
CA LEU A 135 26.07 1.04 7.21
C LEU A 135 26.26 2.50 7.63
N LYS A 136 25.82 3.42 6.78
CA LYS A 136 26.03 4.84 7.04
C LYS A 136 24.80 5.64 6.67
N VAL A 137 24.47 6.61 7.52
CA VAL A 137 23.42 7.59 7.25
C VAL A 137 24.03 8.96 7.01
N LYS A 138 23.37 9.74 6.19
CA LYS A 138 23.63 11.16 6.02
C LYS A 138 22.43 11.92 6.53
N ALA A 139 22.63 12.66 7.59
CA ALA A 139 21.59 13.49 8.16
C ALA A 139 21.94 14.97 8.06
N SER A 140 20.93 15.81 7.95
CA SER A 140 21.07 17.27 7.94
C SER A 140 19.84 17.94 8.53
N CYS A 141 20.05 19.07 9.18
CA CYS A 141 19.00 19.94 9.69
C CYS A 141 19.47 21.40 9.59
N ASN A 142 18.56 22.35 9.82
CA ASN A 142 18.87 23.79 9.72
C ASN A 142 19.84 24.23 10.83
N GLU A 143 19.62 23.71 12.05
CA GLU A 143 20.46 24.01 13.20
C GLU A 143 20.93 22.70 13.83
N GLY A 144 22.22 22.45 13.83
CA GLY A 144 22.89 21.20 14.21
C GLY A 144 22.46 20.55 15.54
N GLY A 145 23.29 19.68 16.10
CA GLY A 145 22.99 18.92 17.31
C GLY A 145 22.29 17.61 17.01
N LEU A 146 22.72 16.93 15.95
CA LEU A 146 22.22 15.60 15.58
C LEU A 146 22.80 14.54 16.52
N THR A 147 21.94 13.66 16.99
CA THR A 147 22.28 12.44 17.70
C THR A 147 21.80 11.23 16.93
N TYR A 148 22.52 10.13 17.04
CA TYR A 148 22.25 8.89 16.31
C TYR A 148 22.02 7.78 17.31
N LYS A 149 21.09 6.87 16.98
CA LYS A 149 20.84 5.67 17.76
C LYS A 149 20.57 4.51 16.83
N TRP A 150 21.47 3.56 16.78
CA TRP A 150 21.31 2.33 16.03
C TRP A 150 20.71 1.24 16.91
N THR A 151 19.80 0.48 16.34
CA THR A 151 19.18 -0.69 16.95
C THR A 151 19.17 -1.85 15.97
N GLU A 152 19.40 -3.05 16.47
CA GLU A 152 19.21 -4.30 15.73
C GLU A 152 17.93 -4.98 16.20
N LEU A 153 17.11 -5.42 15.26
CA LEU A 153 15.77 -5.95 15.55
C LEU A 153 15.79 -7.30 16.29
N THR A 154 16.87 -8.08 16.16
CA THR A 154 16.93 -9.48 16.62
C THR A 154 17.92 -9.73 17.76
N ASP A 155 18.90 -8.88 17.94
CA ASP A 155 19.94 -9.06 18.97
C ASP A 155 20.54 -7.70 19.30
N ASN A 156 20.40 -7.21 20.52
CA ASN A 156 20.95 -5.92 21.01
C ASN A 156 22.50 -5.93 21.07
N SER A 157 23.16 -6.37 20.02
CA SER A 157 24.61 -6.57 19.95
C SER A 157 25.41 -5.30 19.63
N ILE A 158 24.73 -4.17 19.32
CA ILE A 158 25.40 -2.91 19.01
C ILE A 158 25.84 -2.25 20.33
N SER A 159 27.16 -1.94 20.48
CA SER A 159 27.65 -1.22 21.67
C SER A 159 27.07 0.20 21.72
N GLU A 160 26.86 0.74 22.92
CA GLU A 160 26.31 2.10 23.11
C GLU A 160 27.16 3.17 22.40
N ASP A 161 28.48 3.02 22.37
CA ASP A 161 29.39 3.96 21.70
C ASP A 161 29.26 3.91 20.16
N GLU A 162 29.11 2.72 19.57
CA GLU A 162 28.89 2.55 18.12
C GLU A 162 27.50 3.01 17.72
N ALA A 163 26.51 2.78 18.58
CA ALA A 163 25.14 3.19 18.36
C ALA A 163 24.96 4.71 18.24
N ALA A 164 25.92 5.50 18.72
CA ALA A 164 25.84 6.96 18.78
C ALA A 164 26.49 7.69 17.60
N THR A 165 26.91 6.97 16.55
CA THR A 165 27.59 7.55 15.38
C THR A 165 26.73 7.53 14.12
N ASP A 166 27.13 8.29 13.09
CA ASP A 166 26.46 8.30 11.77
C ASP A 166 26.62 6.99 10.98
N SER A 167 27.39 6.05 11.50
CA SER A 167 27.68 4.78 10.82
C SER A 167 28.02 3.69 11.82
N ILE A 168 27.67 2.46 11.47
CA ILE A 168 28.10 1.25 12.20
C ILE A 168 28.74 0.27 11.21
N THR A 169 29.67 -0.55 11.72
CA THR A 169 30.24 -1.64 10.93
C THR A 169 29.70 -2.96 11.45
N VAL A 170 29.00 -3.65 10.57
CA VAL A 170 28.34 -4.93 10.86
C VAL A 170 29.17 -6.05 10.26
N THR A 171 29.56 -7.03 11.09
CA THR A 171 30.20 -8.27 10.67
C THR A 171 29.22 -9.41 10.94
N TYR A 172 28.78 -10.08 9.89
CA TYR A 172 27.77 -11.10 10.02
C TYR A 172 28.38 -12.51 10.05
N ASN A 173 28.23 -13.21 11.17
CA ASN A 173 28.81 -14.53 11.43
C ASN A 173 27.73 -15.58 11.77
N SER A 174 26.60 -15.57 11.07
CA SER A 174 25.57 -16.59 11.30
C SER A 174 26.01 -17.95 10.77
N ASN A 175 25.79 -19.00 11.56
CA ASN A 175 25.96 -20.39 11.14
C ASN A 175 24.80 -20.89 10.23
N SER A 176 23.86 -20.03 9.87
CA SER A 176 22.74 -20.33 8.99
C SER A 176 23.15 -20.12 7.53
N GLU A 177 22.55 -20.87 6.61
CA GLU A 177 22.84 -20.84 5.16
C GLU A 177 22.61 -19.46 4.55
N ILE A 178 21.56 -18.75 4.96
CA ILE A 178 21.34 -17.30 4.75
C ILE A 178 20.58 -16.78 5.97
N SER A 179 20.96 -15.62 6.44
CA SER A 179 20.22 -14.92 7.49
C SER A 179 20.32 -13.43 7.28
N TYR A 180 19.30 -12.73 7.73
CA TYR A 180 19.16 -11.29 7.62
C TYR A 180 18.95 -10.70 9.01
N SER A 181 19.58 -9.54 9.25
CA SER A 181 19.28 -8.67 10.36
C SER A 181 18.91 -7.29 9.85
N THR A 182 17.96 -6.66 10.51
CA THR A 182 17.57 -5.29 10.23
C THR A 182 18.18 -4.37 11.27
N TYR A 183 18.89 -3.36 10.79
CA TYR A 183 19.52 -2.30 11.58
C TYR A 183 18.79 -1.00 11.30
N THR A 184 18.26 -0.39 12.34
CA THR A 184 17.55 0.89 12.22
C THR A 184 18.35 1.97 12.89
N CYS A 185 18.59 3.07 12.17
CA CYS A 185 19.18 4.28 12.72
C CYS A 185 18.08 5.32 12.93
N GLU A 186 17.82 5.65 14.16
CA GLU A 186 17.04 6.80 14.56
C GLU A 186 17.97 8.00 14.68
N VAL A 187 17.69 9.08 13.96
CA VAL A 187 18.43 10.33 14.05
C VAL A 187 17.53 11.37 14.69
N THR A 188 18.00 11.96 15.76
CA THR A 188 17.26 12.98 16.51
C THR A 188 18.01 14.29 16.48
N ASP A 189 17.32 15.40 16.22
CA ASP A 189 17.88 16.74 16.30
C ASP A 189 17.79 17.32 17.72
N LYS A 190 18.43 18.46 17.93
CA LYS A 190 18.44 19.14 19.25
C LYS A 190 17.06 19.54 19.78
N TYR A 191 16.02 19.54 18.94
CA TYR A 191 14.64 19.88 19.33
C TYR A 191 13.78 18.62 19.57
N GLY A 192 14.38 17.42 19.43
CA GLY A 192 13.69 16.14 19.64
C GLY A 192 12.86 15.68 18.46
N ASN A 193 13.02 16.28 17.25
CA ASN A 193 12.48 15.68 16.05
C ASN A 193 13.33 14.47 15.69
N SER A 194 12.68 13.36 15.31
CA SER A 194 13.38 12.14 14.91
C SER A 194 12.88 11.63 13.58
N GLU A 195 13.80 11.05 12.82
CA GLU A 195 13.56 10.32 11.57
C GLU A 195 14.34 9.01 11.63
N GLU A 196 13.74 7.96 11.09
CA GLU A 196 14.33 6.63 11.09
C GLU A 196 14.65 6.16 9.68
N ILE A 197 15.74 5.42 9.56
CA ILE A 197 16.11 4.71 8.35
C ILE A 197 16.59 3.31 8.68
N SER A 198 16.09 2.31 7.96
CA SER A 198 16.42 0.91 8.20
C SER A 198 17.29 0.34 7.08
N PHE A 199 18.23 -0.52 7.47
CA PHE A 199 19.09 -1.29 6.60
C PHE A 199 18.88 -2.78 6.85
N THR A 200 18.75 -3.56 5.80
CA THR A 200 18.73 -5.00 5.89
C THR A 200 20.09 -5.55 5.46
N VAL A 201 20.76 -6.25 6.34
CA VAL A 201 22.04 -6.92 6.05
C VAL A 201 21.82 -8.42 6.11
N GLY A 202 22.07 -9.08 4.98
CA GLY A 202 22.06 -10.52 4.87
C GLY A 202 23.48 -11.09 4.69
N SER A 203 23.73 -12.27 5.22
CA SER A 203 24.92 -13.03 4.85
C SER A 203 24.56 -14.30 4.11
N TYR A 204 25.37 -14.68 3.15
CA TYR A 204 25.28 -15.97 2.50
C TYR A 204 26.64 -16.64 2.44
N ASN A 205 26.65 -17.96 2.49
CA ASN A 205 27.87 -18.73 2.31
C ASN A 205 27.97 -19.19 0.84
N PRO A 206 28.85 -18.58 0.02
CA PRO A 206 28.97 -18.93 -1.39
C PRO A 206 29.49 -20.36 -1.62
N SER A 207 30.11 -21.01 -0.63
CA SER A 207 30.55 -22.39 -0.73
C SER A 207 29.39 -23.37 -0.85
N ASP A 208 28.21 -23.02 -0.30
CA ASP A 208 27.04 -23.89 -0.30
C ASP A 208 26.33 -23.90 -1.67
N MET A 209 26.53 -22.87 -2.51
CA MET A 209 25.92 -22.74 -3.84
C MET A 209 26.87 -23.02 -4.99
N SER A 210 28.11 -23.39 -4.72
CA SER A 210 29.13 -23.74 -5.72
C SER A 210 28.83 -25.07 -6.41
N ASP A 211 28.10 -25.99 -5.75
CA ASP A 211 27.71 -27.27 -6.31
C ASP A 211 26.53 -27.14 -7.27
N THR A 212 26.80 -26.75 -8.49
CA THR A 212 25.78 -26.58 -9.55
C THR A 212 25.10 -27.90 -9.97
N SER A 213 25.44 -29.04 -9.39
CA SER A 213 24.70 -30.29 -9.56
C SER A 213 23.47 -30.41 -8.67
N LYS A 214 23.37 -29.55 -7.65
CA LYS A 214 22.22 -29.44 -6.74
C LYS A 214 21.18 -28.44 -7.24
N VAL A 215 19.97 -28.62 -6.72
CA VAL A 215 18.89 -27.63 -6.79
C VAL A 215 18.78 -26.91 -5.45
N TYR A 216 18.85 -25.60 -5.48
CA TYR A 216 18.71 -24.75 -4.31
C TYR A 216 17.26 -24.28 -4.19
N VAL A 217 16.62 -24.62 -3.09
CA VAL A 217 15.21 -24.27 -2.85
C VAL A 217 15.14 -23.08 -1.90
N ILE A 218 14.73 -21.95 -2.41
CA ILE A 218 14.56 -20.69 -1.66
C ILE A 218 13.14 -20.61 -1.12
N SER A 219 12.98 -20.35 0.18
CA SER A 219 11.69 -20.16 0.82
C SER A 219 11.74 -19.04 1.86
N TYR A 220 10.58 -18.51 2.19
CA TYR A 220 10.37 -17.50 3.24
C TYR A 220 10.14 -18.14 4.62
N ASN A 221 9.81 -19.44 4.69
CA ASN A 221 9.55 -20.17 5.93
C ASN A 221 10.02 -21.63 5.86
N GLU A 222 9.80 -22.40 6.92
CA GLU A 222 10.20 -23.82 7.04
C GLU A 222 9.20 -24.79 6.42
N GLU A 223 8.04 -24.34 5.92
CA GLU A 223 7.02 -25.24 5.36
C GLU A 223 7.54 -26.03 4.17
N VAL A 224 8.20 -25.36 3.24
CA VAL A 224 8.76 -26.02 2.04
C VAL A 224 9.83 -27.03 2.41
N LYS A 225 10.66 -26.76 3.44
CA LYS A 225 11.66 -27.69 3.95
C LYS A 225 11.00 -28.98 4.49
N ARG A 226 9.93 -28.84 5.26
CA ARG A 226 9.15 -29.98 5.77
C ARG A 226 8.60 -30.81 4.61
N ILE A 227 8.00 -30.17 3.61
CA ILE A 227 7.44 -30.81 2.42
C ILE A 227 8.52 -31.57 1.60
N LEU A 228 9.70 -30.97 1.46
CA LEU A 228 10.84 -31.64 0.83
C LEU A 228 11.30 -32.83 1.66
N GLY A 229 11.30 -32.76 2.99
CA GLY A 229 11.61 -33.89 3.88
C GLY A 229 10.63 -35.05 3.69
N ASP A 230 9.33 -34.76 3.67
CA ASP A 230 8.27 -35.75 3.42
C ASP A 230 8.41 -36.35 2.02
N MET A 231 8.66 -35.54 1.00
CA MET A 231 8.93 -36.00 -0.37
C MET A 231 10.14 -36.92 -0.43
N LEU A 232 11.26 -36.60 0.22
CA LEU A 232 12.47 -37.41 0.25
C LEU A 232 12.25 -38.76 0.93
N SER A 233 11.26 -38.91 1.79
CA SER A 233 10.86 -40.22 2.35
C SER A 233 10.28 -41.17 1.29
N LYS A 234 9.77 -40.64 0.18
CA LYS A 234 9.26 -41.39 -0.99
C LYS A 234 10.22 -41.40 -2.16
N ARG A 235 11.08 -40.37 -2.27
CA ARG A 235 12.01 -40.16 -3.37
C ARG A 235 13.47 -40.10 -2.87
N SER A 236 13.92 -41.16 -2.24
CA SER A 236 15.31 -41.27 -1.72
C SER A 236 16.39 -41.07 -2.76
N ASP A 237 16.08 -41.28 -4.06
CA ASP A 237 16.95 -41.01 -5.20
C ASP A 237 17.31 -39.52 -5.38
N LEU A 238 16.54 -38.61 -4.79
CA LEU A 238 16.78 -37.16 -4.77
C LEU A 238 17.57 -36.70 -3.54
N LYS A 239 17.86 -37.61 -2.58
CA LYS A 239 18.64 -37.28 -1.39
C LYS A 239 20.04 -36.78 -1.77
N GLY A 240 20.48 -35.68 -1.15
CA GLY A 240 21.78 -35.05 -1.44
C GLY A 240 21.80 -34.14 -2.68
N LYS A 241 20.70 -34.12 -3.48
CA LYS A 241 20.59 -33.26 -4.65
C LYS A 241 19.87 -31.93 -4.39
N ILE A 242 19.44 -31.68 -3.14
CA ILE A 242 18.67 -30.51 -2.74
C ILE A 242 19.42 -29.80 -1.63
N ALA A 243 19.53 -28.47 -1.73
CA ALA A 243 19.90 -27.58 -0.65
C ALA A 243 18.74 -26.63 -0.39
N PHE A 244 18.40 -26.41 0.87
CA PHE A 244 17.30 -25.55 1.27
C PHE A 244 17.83 -24.23 1.84
N ILE A 245 17.23 -23.14 1.43
CA ILE A 245 17.59 -21.77 1.81
C ILE A 245 16.33 -21.09 2.36
N ASN A 246 16.33 -20.81 3.66
CA ASN A 246 15.24 -20.05 4.28
C ASN A 246 15.68 -18.61 4.49
N LEU A 247 15.04 -17.68 3.80
CA LEU A 247 15.32 -16.24 3.95
C LEU A 247 14.71 -15.66 5.23
N ARG A 248 13.84 -16.42 5.95
CA ARG A 248 13.22 -16.03 7.24
C ARG A 248 12.50 -14.68 7.21
N MET A 249 11.85 -14.37 6.11
CA MET A 249 11.05 -13.17 5.90
C MET A 249 9.61 -13.56 5.65
N GLY A 250 8.65 -12.64 5.79
CA GLY A 250 7.28 -12.87 5.37
C GLY A 250 7.22 -13.10 3.85
N GLY A 251 6.40 -14.06 3.39
CA GLY A 251 6.29 -14.36 1.96
C GLY A 251 5.79 -13.21 1.10
N THR A 252 5.18 -12.21 1.73
CA THR A 252 4.69 -10.96 1.12
C THR A 252 5.63 -9.78 1.35
N ASP A 253 6.72 -9.99 2.09
CA ASP A 253 7.66 -8.93 2.42
C ASP A 253 8.43 -8.48 1.16
N PRO A 254 8.48 -7.18 0.85
CA PRO A 254 9.30 -6.66 -0.25
C PRO A 254 10.79 -7.04 -0.14
N ASP A 255 11.31 -7.25 1.06
CA ASP A 255 12.69 -7.66 1.27
C ASP A 255 12.92 -9.13 0.95
N TYR A 256 11.89 -10.00 1.06
CA TYR A 256 11.95 -11.36 0.54
C TYR A 256 12.21 -11.38 -0.97
N LEU A 257 11.50 -10.54 -1.73
CA LEU A 257 11.67 -10.41 -3.18
C LEU A 257 13.07 -9.93 -3.55
N LYS A 258 13.60 -8.95 -2.81
CA LYS A 258 14.99 -8.48 -2.99
C LYS A 258 16.00 -9.56 -2.65
N GLY A 259 15.76 -10.33 -1.59
CA GLY A 259 16.60 -11.46 -1.21
C GLY A 259 16.69 -12.52 -2.30
N ILE A 260 15.56 -12.87 -2.94
CA ILE A 260 15.53 -13.75 -4.10
C ILE A 260 16.43 -13.19 -5.21
N ASP A 261 16.22 -11.92 -5.61
CA ASP A 261 16.98 -11.30 -6.70
C ASP A 261 18.49 -11.38 -6.45
N LEU A 262 18.92 -11.03 -5.25
CA LEU A 262 20.35 -11.06 -4.89
C LEU A 262 20.97 -12.46 -4.92
N VAL A 263 20.23 -13.47 -4.44
CA VAL A 263 20.71 -14.87 -4.48
C VAL A 263 20.82 -15.36 -5.91
N LEU A 264 19.81 -15.10 -6.74
CA LEU A 264 19.80 -15.51 -8.15
C LEU A 264 20.87 -14.80 -8.97
N GLU A 265 21.06 -13.50 -8.77
CA GLU A 265 22.03 -12.68 -9.52
C GLU A 265 23.48 -13.11 -9.23
N LYS A 266 23.77 -13.46 -7.98
CA LYS A 266 25.12 -13.89 -7.56
C LYS A 266 25.46 -15.33 -7.95
N ASN A 267 24.46 -16.15 -8.28
CA ASN A 267 24.66 -17.58 -8.61
C ASN A 267 24.00 -17.94 -9.95
N PRO A 268 24.39 -17.31 -11.07
CA PRO A 268 23.69 -17.42 -12.35
C PRO A 268 23.66 -18.83 -12.96
N ASP A 269 24.64 -19.67 -12.61
CA ASP A 269 24.78 -21.05 -13.09
C ASP A 269 24.03 -22.09 -12.25
N ALA A 270 23.57 -21.73 -11.07
CA ALA A 270 22.83 -22.61 -10.17
C ALA A 270 21.37 -22.74 -10.60
N THR A 271 20.79 -23.91 -10.35
CA THR A 271 19.36 -24.16 -10.56
C THR A 271 18.60 -23.89 -9.26
N PHE A 272 17.54 -23.10 -9.34
CA PHE A 272 16.73 -22.77 -8.18
C PHE A 272 15.28 -23.23 -8.33
N ILE A 273 14.69 -23.57 -7.20
CA ILE A 273 13.24 -23.56 -6.99
C ILE A 273 12.93 -22.44 -5.98
N VAL A 274 12.12 -21.48 -6.38
CA VAL A 274 11.76 -20.32 -5.55
C VAL A 274 10.33 -20.49 -5.07
N ALA A 275 10.11 -20.45 -3.76
CA ALA A 275 8.78 -20.42 -3.17
C ALA A 275 8.24 -19.00 -3.20
N GLY A 276 6.98 -18.83 -3.60
CA GLY A 276 6.27 -17.56 -3.58
C GLY A 276 4.90 -17.71 -2.95
N ASP A 277 4.51 -16.78 -2.08
CA ASP A 277 3.14 -16.69 -1.64
C ASP A 277 2.23 -16.34 -2.83
N ALA A 278 1.01 -16.88 -2.83
CA ALA A 278 0.03 -16.60 -3.89
C ALA A 278 -0.17 -15.12 -4.18
N SER A 279 0.21 -14.30 -3.21
CA SER A 279 0.07 -12.84 -3.20
C SER A 279 1.09 -12.09 -4.03
N VAL A 280 2.23 -12.62 -4.26
CA VAL A 280 3.35 -11.93 -4.91
C VAL A 280 3.82 -12.63 -6.17
N LEU A 281 2.97 -13.50 -6.76
CA LEU A 281 3.37 -14.32 -7.91
C LEU A 281 3.77 -13.49 -9.13
N GLU A 282 3.01 -12.44 -9.46
CA GLU A 282 3.35 -11.55 -10.58
C GLU A 282 4.64 -10.80 -10.29
N ASP A 283 4.82 -10.29 -9.07
CA ASP A 283 6.05 -9.58 -8.68
C ASP A 283 7.29 -10.48 -8.79
N ILE A 284 7.20 -11.75 -8.36
CA ILE A 284 8.28 -12.73 -8.53
C ILE A 284 8.53 -13.00 -10.00
N ASN A 285 7.47 -13.23 -10.77
CA ASN A 285 7.56 -13.56 -12.19
C ASN A 285 8.16 -12.43 -13.03
N ASP A 286 7.81 -11.17 -12.71
CA ASP A 286 8.24 -10.00 -13.47
C ASP A 286 9.71 -9.62 -13.21
N ARG A 287 10.27 -10.05 -12.08
CA ARG A 287 11.66 -9.75 -11.71
C ARG A 287 12.68 -10.67 -12.39
N ASN A 288 12.32 -11.93 -12.62
CA ASN A 288 13.24 -12.93 -13.12
C ASN A 288 12.59 -13.80 -14.20
N LYS A 289 13.42 -14.39 -15.04
CA LYS A 289 12.96 -15.36 -16.03
C LYS A 289 12.91 -16.75 -15.41
N TYR A 290 11.71 -17.27 -15.21
CA TYR A 290 11.46 -18.63 -14.73
C TYR A 290 11.04 -19.57 -15.87
N MET A 291 11.25 -20.86 -15.65
CA MET A 291 10.82 -21.91 -16.58
C MET A 291 9.31 -22.12 -16.47
N THR A 292 8.67 -22.25 -17.61
CA THR A 292 7.26 -22.65 -17.66
C THR A 292 7.10 -24.14 -17.33
N VAL A 293 5.91 -24.54 -16.91
CA VAL A 293 5.56 -25.98 -16.72
C VAL A 293 5.76 -26.81 -17.98
N ALA A 294 5.61 -26.19 -19.16
CA ALA A 294 5.89 -26.82 -20.46
C ALA A 294 7.38 -27.03 -20.69
N GLU A 295 8.24 -26.05 -20.39
CA GLU A 295 9.70 -26.19 -20.50
C GLU A 295 10.25 -27.20 -19.52
N LEU A 296 9.63 -27.40 -18.36
CA LEU A 296 9.91 -28.45 -17.40
C LEU A 296 9.44 -29.85 -17.86
N GLY A 297 8.63 -29.93 -18.95
CA GLY A 297 8.05 -31.21 -19.43
C GLY A 297 6.91 -31.72 -18.53
N LEU A 298 6.31 -30.88 -17.67
CA LEU A 298 5.36 -31.32 -16.67
C LEU A 298 3.88 -31.02 -17.02
N THR A 299 3.58 -30.47 -18.19
CA THR A 299 2.22 -30.10 -18.58
C THR A 299 1.19 -31.23 -18.40
N SER A 300 1.51 -32.43 -18.87
CA SER A 300 0.62 -33.60 -18.72
C SER A 300 0.51 -34.04 -17.26
N ALA A 301 1.63 -34.07 -16.53
CA ALA A 301 1.67 -34.53 -15.15
C ALA A 301 0.91 -33.54 -14.20
N TYR A 302 1.01 -32.25 -14.45
CA TYR A 302 0.33 -31.20 -13.66
C TYR A 302 -1.14 -30.99 -14.07
N SER A 303 -1.65 -31.73 -15.04
CA SER A 303 -3.05 -31.61 -15.49
C SER A 303 -4.07 -32.05 -14.43
N ALA A 304 -3.67 -32.87 -13.45
CA ALA A 304 -4.50 -33.30 -12.32
C ALA A 304 -4.66 -32.22 -11.21
N ALA A 305 -3.93 -31.13 -11.30
CA ALA A 305 -4.09 -29.97 -10.40
C ALA A 305 -5.45 -29.29 -10.66
N TYR A 306 -6.03 -28.71 -9.60
CA TYR A 306 -7.30 -28.01 -9.71
C TYR A 306 -7.17 -26.78 -10.65
N PRO A 307 -8.16 -26.51 -11.53
CA PRO A 307 -8.05 -25.45 -12.54
C PRO A 307 -7.80 -24.04 -11.96
N TYR A 308 -8.39 -23.68 -10.81
CA TYR A 308 -8.20 -22.38 -10.20
C TYR A 308 -6.74 -22.15 -9.76
N THR A 309 -6.04 -23.19 -9.27
CA THR A 309 -4.63 -23.06 -8.88
C THR A 309 -3.73 -22.92 -10.13
N ARG A 310 -4.05 -23.64 -11.21
CA ARG A 310 -3.34 -23.47 -12.49
C ARG A 310 -3.59 -22.08 -13.08
N LYS A 311 -4.81 -21.55 -12.94
CA LYS A 311 -5.13 -20.18 -13.36
C LYS A 311 -4.30 -19.18 -12.59
N ALA A 312 -4.20 -19.31 -11.25
CA ALA A 312 -3.37 -18.44 -10.41
C ALA A 312 -1.87 -18.53 -10.75
N GLY A 313 -1.36 -19.72 -11.06
CA GLY A 313 0.04 -19.93 -11.51
C GLY A 313 0.31 -19.55 -12.96
N THR A 314 -0.71 -19.06 -13.72
CA THR A 314 -0.56 -18.61 -15.10
C THR A 314 -0.30 -17.10 -15.14
N LEU A 315 0.96 -16.74 -15.24
CA LEU A 315 1.51 -15.40 -15.12
C LEU A 315 1.96 -14.90 -16.50
N GLY A 316 1.57 -13.70 -16.88
CA GLY A 316 1.85 -13.17 -18.23
C GLY A 316 1.35 -14.09 -19.36
N GLY A 317 0.28 -14.86 -19.13
CA GLY A 317 -0.30 -15.83 -20.09
C GLY A 317 0.44 -17.17 -20.18
N LYS A 318 1.42 -17.45 -19.32
CA LYS A 318 2.19 -18.70 -19.28
C LYS A 318 2.06 -19.37 -17.92
N LEU A 319 1.83 -20.68 -17.89
CA LEU A 319 1.82 -21.43 -16.64
C LEU A 319 3.26 -21.63 -16.17
N THR A 320 3.65 -20.84 -15.17
CA THR A 320 5.03 -20.72 -14.68
C THR A 320 5.18 -21.20 -13.24
N ALA A 321 4.17 -20.98 -12.40
CA ALA A 321 4.20 -21.35 -10.98
C ALA A 321 3.32 -22.58 -10.70
N MET A 322 3.81 -23.47 -9.83
CA MET A 322 3.13 -24.73 -9.46
C MET A 322 2.87 -24.77 -7.96
N ALA A 323 1.65 -25.08 -7.55
CA ALA A 323 1.30 -25.29 -6.15
C ALA A 323 1.18 -26.78 -5.82
N TRP A 324 1.60 -27.18 -4.61
CA TRP A 324 1.37 -28.53 -4.09
C TRP A 324 0.07 -28.66 -3.31
N GLN A 325 -0.46 -27.55 -2.82
CA GLN A 325 -1.68 -27.48 -2.02
C GLN A 325 -2.78 -26.72 -2.76
N ALA A 326 -4.00 -27.17 -2.62
CA ALA A 326 -5.14 -26.56 -3.28
C ALA A 326 -5.81 -25.45 -2.44
N ASN A 327 -5.74 -25.54 -1.13
CA ASN A 327 -6.25 -24.58 -0.15
C ASN A 327 -7.63 -23.94 -0.49
N PRO A 328 -8.68 -24.72 -0.72
CA PRO A 328 -10.00 -24.12 -0.78
C PRO A 328 -10.32 -23.45 0.56
N GLY A 329 -10.95 -22.29 0.50
CA GLY A 329 -11.48 -21.63 1.68
C GLY A 329 -12.61 -22.44 2.33
N THR A 330 -12.68 -22.37 3.65
CA THR A 330 -13.64 -23.10 4.45
C THR A 330 -14.35 -22.17 5.43
N PHE A 331 -15.56 -22.51 5.83
CA PHE A 331 -16.19 -22.00 7.03
C PHE A 331 -16.19 -23.08 8.09
N MET A 332 -15.28 -22.97 9.06
CA MET A 332 -15.20 -23.87 10.21
C MET A 332 -16.13 -23.35 11.29
N TYR A 333 -16.94 -24.22 11.88
CA TYR A 333 -17.91 -23.79 12.88
C TYR A 333 -18.01 -24.75 14.08
N ASP A 334 -18.48 -24.19 15.20
CA ASP A 334 -18.78 -24.89 16.43
C ASP A 334 -20.10 -25.66 16.27
N PRO A 335 -20.07 -27.00 16.22
CA PRO A 335 -21.26 -27.80 16.01
C PRO A 335 -22.24 -27.79 17.21
N ASP A 336 -21.78 -27.50 18.44
CA ASP A 336 -22.63 -27.43 19.61
C ASP A 336 -23.43 -26.13 19.61
N ILE A 337 -22.80 -25.02 19.20
CA ILE A 337 -23.51 -23.75 18.97
C ILE A 337 -24.51 -23.90 17.82
N ALA A 338 -24.12 -24.56 16.71
CA ALA A 338 -25.01 -24.87 15.60
C ALA A 338 -26.25 -25.65 16.08
N GLN A 339 -26.06 -26.75 16.81
CA GLN A 339 -27.16 -27.56 17.34
C GLN A 339 -28.08 -26.73 18.22
N LYS A 340 -27.50 -25.90 19.09
CA LYS A 340 -28.27 -25.10 20.07
C LYS A 340 -29.09 -23.99 19.40
N VAL A 341 -28.54 -23.29 18.43
CA VAL A 341 -29.17 -22.10 17.85
C VAL A 341 -29.94 -22.40 16.57
N LEU A 342 -29.42 -23.33 15.75
CA LEU A 342 -29.99 -23.68 14.44
C LEU A 342 -30.82 -24.97 14.46
N GLY A 343 -30.73 -25.78 15.56
CA GLY A 343 -31.38 -27.06 15.66
C GLY A 343 -30.68 -28.21 14.93
N THR A 344 -29.50 -27.95 14.36
CA THR A 344 -28.72 -28.94 13.63
C THR A 344 -27.24 -28.66 13.76
N SER A 345 -26.42 -29.72 13.82
CA SER A 345 -24.95 -29.62 13.67
C SER A 345 -24.46 -30.27 12.37
N ASP A 346 -25.37 -30.71 11.51
CA ASP A 346 -25.05 -31.35 10.24
C ASP A 346 -24.50 -30.34 9.23
N PRO A 347 -23.29 -30.58 8.63
CA PRO A 347 -22.65 -29.65 7.76
C PRO A 347 -23.44 -29.30 6.50
N GLU A 348 -24.22 -30.23 5.94
CA GLU A 348 -25.01 -29.94 4.74
C GLU A 348 -26.23 -29.09 5.08
N GLN A 349 -26.83 -29.28 6.24
CA GLN A 349 -27.96 -28.44 6.68
C GLN A 349 -27.47 -27.04 7.08
N VAL A 350 -26.36 -26.94 7.78
CA VAL A 350 -25.74 -25.65 8.11
C VAL A 350 -25.37 -24.92 6.82
N GLN A 351 -24.74 -25.62 5.83
CA GLN A 351 -24.43 -25.04 4.54
C GLN A 351 -25.66 -24.49 3.82
N LYS A 352 -26.79 -25.19 3.83
CA LYS A 352 -28.04 -24.69 3.24
C LYS A 352 -28.53 -23.40 3.90
N MET A 353 -28.29 -23.23 5.21
CA MET A 353 -28.69 -22.03 5.94
C MET A 353 -27.79 -20.84 5.67
N ILE A 354 -26.47 -21.05 5.51
CA ILE A 354 -25.47 -19.99 5.37
C ILE A 354 -24.90 -19.86 3.95
N GLY A 355 -25.37 -20.68 3.02
CA GLY A 355 -24.82 -20.77 1.64
C GLY A 355 -25.14 -19.57 0.73
N THR A 356 -25.74 -18.51 1.26
CA THR A 356 -25.97 -17.23 0.58
C THR A 356 -25.67 -16.08 1.54
N ALA A 357 -25.37 -14.88 1.00
CA ALA A 357 -25.13 -13.72 1.85
C ALA A 357 -26.30 -13.42 2.80
N ASP A 358 -27.54 -13.47 2.30
CA ASP A 358 -28.73 -13.22 3.12
C ASP A 358 -28.94 -14.31 4.17
N GLY A 359 -28.73 -15.57 3.80
CA GLY A 359 -28.77 -16.70 4.73
C GLY A 359 -27.73 -16.56 5.83
N PHE A 360 -26.51 -16.23 5.46
CA PHE A 360 -25.40 -16.01 6.40
C PHE A 360 -25.72 -14.91 7.41
N LEU A 361 -26.16 -13.73 6.94
CA LEU A 361 -26.54 -12.61 7.79
C LEU A 361 -27.79 -12.90 8.65
N SER A 362 -28.74 -13.69 8.13
CA SER A 362 -29.91 -14.14 8.89
C SER A 362 -29.49 -15.07 10.05
N VAL A 363 -28.54 -15.98 9.82
CA VAL A 363 -27.97 -16.84 10.85
C VAL A 363 -27.17 -16.00 11.85
N ALA A 364 -26.40 -15.02 11.38
CA ALA A 364 -25.63 -14.10 12.23
C ALA A 364 -26.54 -13.33 13.21
N ALA A 365 -27.71 -12.87 12.75
CA ALA A 365 -28.70 -12.25 13.62
C ALA A 365 -29.24 -13.21 14.71
N LYS A 366 -29.50 -14.47 14.35
CA LYS A 366 -29.92 -15.49 15.31
C LYS A 366 -28.83 -15.78 16.34
N MET A 367 -27.57 -15.88 15.89
CA MET A 367 -26.43 -16.08 16.80
C MET A 367 -26.33 -14.93 17.80
N LYS A 368 -26.41 -13.68 17.35
CA LYS A 368 -26.40 -12.53 18.26
C LYS A 368 -27.52 -12.52 19.27
N VAL A 369 -28.76 -12.84 18.87
CA VAL A 369 -29.90 -12.95 19.79
C VAL A 369 -29.66 -14.03 20.83
N ALA A 370 -29.00 -15.12 20.45
CA ALA A 370 -28.64 -16.22 21.35
C ALA A 370 -27.38 -15.97 22.19
N GLY A 371 -26.74 -14.80 22.08
CA GLY A 371 -25.56 -14.40 22.82
C GLY A 371 -24.24 -14.92 22.28
N TYR A 372 -24.20 -15.23 20.98
CA TYR A 372 -22.99 -15.66 20.25
C TYR A 372 -22.60 -14.67 19.16
N TYR A 373 -21.32 -14.67 18.84
CA TYR A 373 -20.80 -14.02 17.62
C TYR A 373 -20.91 -14.97 16.42
N MET A 374 -21.18 -14.43 15.25
CA MET A 374 -21.19 -15.21 14.01
C MET A 374 -19.79 -15.60 13.57
N THR A 375 -18.85 -14.65 13.71
CA THR A 375 -17.45 -14.80 13.28
C THR A 375 -16.50 -14.14 14.27
N SER A 376 -15.22 -14.41 14.08
CA SER A 376 -14.08 -13.68 14.61
C SER A 376 -13.07 -13.43 13.50
N GLY A 377 -12.37 -12.30 13.54
CA GLY A 377 -11.33 -11.94 12.59
C GLY A 377 -11.69 -10.78 11.65
N ALA A 378 -12.88 -10.17 11.80
CA ALA A 378 -13.33 -9.05 10.96
C ALA A 378 -13.04 -7.67 11.56
N ALA A 379 -12.18 -7.55 12.57
CA ALA A 379 -11.89 -6.26 13.20
C ALA A 379 -11.34 -5.24 12.22
N ASN A 380 -12.03 -4.14 12.17
CA ASN A 380 -11.56 -2.95 11.49
C ASN A 380 -10.79 -2.09 12.49
N LYS A 381 -9.47 -2.24 12.58
CA LYS A 381 -8.64 -1.21 13.17
C LYS A 381 -8.29 -0.25 12.04
N SER A 382 -8.70 1.00 12.19
CA SER A 382 -8.58 2.12 11.24
C SER A 382 -7.17 2.41 10.67
N SER A 383 -6.16 1.70 11.13
CA SER A 383 -4.78 1.78 10.63
C SER A 383 -4.39 0.68 9.64
N TYR A 384 -5.26 -0.34 9.42
CA TYR A 384 -4.99 -1.45 8.52
C TYR A 384 -6.22 -1.72 7.64
N GLY A 385 -6.55 -0.77 6.77
CA GLY A 385 -7.59 -0.94 5.74
C GLY A 385 -7.41 -2.20 4.88
N ASP A 386 -6.22 -2.76 4.90
CA ASP A 386 -5.81 -3.91 4.12
C ASP A 386 -6.32 -5.25 4.69
N GLN A 387 -6.41 -5.43 6.00
CA GLN A 387 -6.93 -6.68 6.61
C GLN A 387 -8.42 -6.91 6.32
N TYR A 388 -9.19 -5.86 6.22
CA TYR A 388 -10.59 -5.94 5.79
C TYR A 388 -10.70 -6.42 4.35
N TYR A 389 -9.83 -5.91 3.47
CA TYR A 389 -9.72 -6.37 2.09
C TYR A 389 -9.17 -7.79 1.99
N GLU A 390 -8.20 -8.16 2.82
CA GLU A 390 -7.62 -9.49 2.87
C GLU A 390 -8.66 -10.54 3.24
N MET A 391 -9.51 -10.28 4.24
CA MET A 391 -10.59 -11.19 4.60
C MET A 391 -11.69 -11.22 3.54
N LEU A 392 -12.04 -10.09 2.92
CA LEU A 392 -12.93 -10.05 1.76
C LEU A 392 -12.32 -10.80 0.59
N ALA A 393 -11.03 -10.62 0.35
CA ALA A 393 -10.27 -11.31 -0.67
C ALA A 393 -10.28 -12.82 -0.42
N ASN A 394 -9.99 -13.25 0.77
CA ASN A 394 -10.02 -14.65 1.17
C ASN A 394 -11.43 -15.24 1.10
N MET A 395 -12.47 -14.50 1.50
CA MET A 395 -13.87 -14.93 1.38
C MET A 395 -14.35 -15.06 -0.06
N ALA A 396 -13.75 -14.33 -0.96
CA ALA A 396 -14.19 -14.27 -2.36
C ALA A 396 -13.35 -15.12 -3.29
N GLY A 397 -12.41 -15.90 -2.78
CA GLY A 397 -11.54 -16.75 -3.58
C GLY A 397 -10.52 -15.98 -4.40
N ILE A 398 -10.04 -14.90 -3.82
CA ILE A 398 -9.12 -14.01 -4.49
C ILE A 398 -7.73 -14.20 -3.96
N SER A 399 -6.84 -14.47 -4.84
CA SER A 399 -5.47 -14.04 -4.71
C SER A 399 -5.45 -12.50 -4.72
N VAL A 400 -4.89 -11.89 -3.70
CA VAL A 400 -4.91 -10.46 -3.36
C VAL A 400 -4.14 -9.56 -4.35
N PHE A 401 -3.84 -9.99 -5.58
CA PHE A 401 -2.70 -9.54 -6.38
C PHE A 401 -2.94 -9.03 -7.80
N SER A 402 -4.10 -8.66 -8.11
CA SER A 402 -4.29 -7.68 -9.19
C SER A 402 -5.23 -6.60 -8.69
N ASP A 403 -5.08 -5.38 -9.16
CA ASP A 403 -6.05 -4.29 -8.96
C ASP A 403 -7.50 -4.69 -9.33
N ASP A 404 -7.67 -5.90 -9.88
CA ASP A 404 -8.90 -6.50 -10.35
C ASP A 404 -9.31 -7.81 -9.64
N TYR A 405 -8.48 -8.37 -8.78
CA TYR A 405 -8.71 -9.56 -7.94
C TYR A 405 -9.35 -10.78 -8.65
N GLY A 406 -9.45 -10.83 -9.96
CA GLY A 406 -10.07 -11.93 -10.72
C GLY A 406 -11.51 -12.25 -10.36
N LEU A 407 -12.15 -11.47 -9.46
CA LEU A 407 -13.55 -11.63 -9.10
C LEU A 407 -14.47 -11.01 -10.13
N THR A 408 -15.58 -11.68 -10.35
CA THR A 408 -16.74 -11.05 -10.99
C THR A 408 -17.30 -9.95 -10.07
N ASP A 409 -17.86 -8.89 -10.66
CA ASP A 409 -18.48 -7.80 -9.90
C ASP A 409 -19.56 -8.32 -8.92
N SER A 410 -20.25 -9.40 -9.27
CA SER A 410 -21.24 -10.04 -8.40
C SER A 410 -20.61 -10.73 -7.18
N GLN A 411 -19.44 -11.33 -7.31
CA GLN A 411 -18.73 -11.94 -6.17
C GLN A 411 -18.24 -10.87 -5.20
N LYS A 412 -17.72 -9.75 -5.73
CA LYS A 412 -17.30 -8.59 -4.90
C LYS A 412 -18.48 -8.00 -4.12
N GLU A 413 -19.64 -7.87 -4.76
CA GLU A 413 -20.81 -7.34 -4.07
C GLU A 413 -21.35 -8.27 -2.99
N VAL A 414 -21.30 -9.59 -3.19
CA VAL A 414 -21.66 -10.57 -2.15
C VAL A 414 -20.71 -10.47 -0.95
N ALA A 415 -19.41 -10.45 -1.21
CA ALA A 415 -18.39 -10.35 -0.15
C ALA A 415 -18.55 -9.04 0.65
N LYS A 416 -18.72 -7.91 -0.03
CA LYS A 416 -19.00 -6.62 0.61
C LYS A 416 -20.25 -6.65 1.48
N LYS A 417 -21.35 -7.20 0.96
CA LYS A 417 -22.61 -7.31 1.70
C LYS A 417 -22.43 -8.06 3.00
N ILE A 418 -21.73 -9.20 2.96
CA ILE A 418 -21.45 -10.01 4.14
C ILE A 418 -20.62 -9.21 5.14
N MET A 419 -19.53 -8.61 4.71
CA MET A 419 -18.62 -7.89 5.57
C MET A 419 -19.23 -6.65 6.20
N TYR A 420 -19.92 -5.82 5.40
CA TYR A 420 -20.67 -4.69 5.94
C TYR A 420 -21.74 -5.15 6.94
N GLY A 421 -22.44 -6.23 6.62
CA GLY A 421 -23.47 -6.78 7.49
C GLY A 421 -22.90 -7.29 8.84
N ILE A 422 -21.76 -7.96 8.81
CA ILE A 422 -21.07 -8.46 10.02
C ILE A 422 -20.63 -7.30 10.90
N VAL A 423 -19.89 -6.33 10.32
CA VAL A 423 -19.30 -5.20 11.08
C VAL A 423 -20.39 -4.25 11.58
N ALA A 424 -21.30 -3.82 10.70
CA ALA A 424 -22.34 -2.84 11.05
C ALA A 424 -23.30 -3.34 12.13
N ASN A 425 -23.52 -4.64 12.22
CA ASN A 425 -24.42 -5.24 13.21
C ASN A 425 -23.70 -5.83 14.41
N GLY A 426 -22.37 -5.75 14.47
CA GLY A 426 -21.58 -6.33 15.58
C GLY A 426 -21.78 -7.84 15.69
N TYR A 427 -21.68 -8.56 14.59
CA TYR A 427 -21.77 -10.01 14.52
C TYR A 427 -20.42 -10.70 14.65
N ASP A 428 -19.34 -9.91 14.65
CA ASP A 428 -17.97 -10.37 14.84
C ASP A 428 -17.45 -9.98 16.23
N THR A 429 -16.45 -10.69 16.73
CA THR A 429 -15.82 -10.39 18.03
C THR A 429 -15.11 -9.03 18.05
N GLY A 430 -14.75 -8.50 16.90
CA GLY A 430 -13.93 -7.30 16.78
C GLY A 430 -12.45 -7.55 17.04
N HIS A 431 -11.98 -8.80 16.97
CA HIS A 431 -10.57 -9.14 17.03
C HIS A 431 -9.96 -9.21 15.63
N THR A 432 -8.66 -8.99 15.54
CA THR A 432 -7.92 -9.04 14.27
C THR A 432 -7.50 -10.48 13.96
N MET A 433 -7.62 -10.90 12.70
CA MET A 433 -7.07 -12.16 12.21
C MET A 433 -5.57 -12.24 12.52
N TRP A 434 -5.10 -13.39 12.95
CA TRP A 434 -3.72 -13.70 13.37
C TRP A 434 -3.32 -13.18 14.76
N ASP A 435 -4.10 -12.33 15.43
CA ASP A 435 -3.85 -11.97 16.83
C ASP A 435 -4.07 -13.18 17.74
N GLU A 436 -3.42 -13.21 18.91
CA GLU A 436 -3.57 -14.27 19.91
C GLU A 436 -5.04 -14.46 20.32
N LYS A 437 -5.81 -13.39 20.41
CA LYS A 437 -7.23 -13.43 20.69
C LYS A 437 -8.02 -14.21 19.63
N TRP A 438 -7.72 -14.03 18.36
CA TRP A 438 -8.34 -14.76 17.26
C TRP A 438 -7.89 -16.22 17.24
N VAL A 439 -6.59 -16.46 17.44
CA VAL A 439 -5.95 -17.78 17.33
C VAL A 439 -6.30 -18.69 18.51
N VAL A 440 -6.36 -18.15 19.74
CA VAL A 440 -6.48 -18.92 20.98
C VAL A 440 -7.75 -18.60 21.76
N ASP A 441 -7.98 -17.31 22.10
CA ASP A 441 -9.03 -16.94 23.04
C ASP A 441 -10.42 -17.19 22.44
N ASP A 442 -10.65 -16.74 21.22
CA ASP A 442 -11.95 -16.89 20.57
C ASP A 442 -12.30 -18.34 20.26
N THR A 443 -11.30 -19.16 19.90
CA THR A 443 -11.47 -20.58 19.61
C THR A 443 -11.89 -21.39 20.83
N LYS A 444 -11.54 -20.95 22.06
CA LYS A 444 -11.84 -21.57 23.33
C LYS A 444 -12.96 -20.90 24.10
N SER A 445 -13.40 -19.72 23.68
CA SER A 445 -14.40 -18.91 24.38
C SER A 445 -15.78 -19.57 24.49
N GLY A 446 -16.13 -20.48 23.58
CA GLY A 446 -17.48 -21.01 23.41
C GLY A 446 -18.52 -19.94 23.04
N LYS A 447 -18.07 -18.80 22.49
CA LYS A 447 -18.91 -17.65 22.13
C LYS A 447 -18.94 -17.35 20.63
N VAL A 448 -18.03 -17.92 19.84
CA VAL A 448 -17.93 -17.71 18.40
C VAL A 448 -18.49 -18.92 17.68
N PHE A 449 -19.41 -18.67 16.76
CA PHE A 449 -20.04 -19.74 15.97
C PHE A 449 -19.08 -20.27 14.89
N GLY A 450 -18.33 -19.42 14.17
CA GLY A 450 -17.47 -19.91 13.11
C GLY A 450 -16.35 -18.97 12.68
N TRP A 451 -15.48 -19.52 11.87
CA TRP A 451 -14.29 -18.85 11.32
C TRP A 451 -14.20 -19.10 9.82
N PHE A 452 -13.98 -18.05 9.05
CA PHE A 452 -13.46 -18.20 7.71
C PHE A 452 -11.99 -18.61 7.80
N SER A 453 -11.61 -19.67 7.11
CA SER A 453 -10.29 -20.26 7.19
C SER A 453 -9.93 -21.04 5.94
N CYS A 454 -8.87 -21.80 6.00
CA CYS A 454 -8.43 -22.69 4.94
C CYS A 454 -8.14 -24.10 5.48
N THR A 455 -7.67 -24.97 4.62
CA THR A 455 -7.51 -26.40 4.92
C THR A 455 -6.50 -26.70 6.02
N TRP A 456 -5.47 -25.86 6.18
CA TRP A 456 -4.43 -26.05 7.20
C TRP A 456 -4.70 -25.28 8.51
N ALA A 457 -5.68 -24.37 8.53
CA ALA A 457 -5.86 -23.48 9.68
C ALA A 457 -6.17 -24.23 10.99
N ALA A 458 -6.96 -25.32 10.93
CA ALA A 458 -7.29 -26.14 12.08
C ALA A 458 -6.09 -26.89 12.69
N MET A 459 -4.98 -27.01 11.95
CA MET A 459 -3.76 -27.70 12.41
C MET A 459 -2.67 -26.74 12.86
N TRP A 460 -2.56 -25.59 12.21
CA TRP A 460 -1.38 -24.73 12.32
C TRP A 460 -1.67 -23.34 12.89
N SER A 461 -2.95 -22.92 12.87
CA SER A 461 -3.29 -21.55 13.27
C SER A 461 -4.36 -21.47 14.34
N LEU A 462 -5.49 -22.17 14.17
CA LEU A 462 -6.62 -22.10 15.12
C LEU A 462 -6.51 -23.22 16.16
N THR A 463 -6.55 -22.87 17.45
CA THR A 463 -6.34 -23.81 18.56
C THR A 463 -7.68 -24.21 19.18
N PHE A 464 -8.36 -25.21 18.60
CA PHE A 464 -9.61 -25.73 19.15
C PHE A 464 -9.36 -26.82 20.20
N ASP A 465 -10.17 -26.83 21.26
CA ASP A 465 -10.16 -27.85 22.34
C ASP A 465 -11.22 -28.93 22.13
N LYS A 466 -12.01 -28.85 21.08
CA LYS A 466 -13.08 -29.80 20.74
C LYS A 466 -13.20 -30.02 19.22
N PRO A 467 -13.85 -31.14 18.83
CA PRO A 467 -14.10 -31.39 17.41
C PRO A 467 -15.01 -30.34 16.78
N MET A 468 -14.56 -29.73 15.72
CA MET A 468 -15.28 -28.75 14.90
C MET A 468 -15.96 -29.44 13.71
N ALA A 469 -16.74 -28.69 12.95
CA ALA A 469 -17.28 -29.10 11.66
C ALA A 469 -16.92 -28.05 10.59
N VAL A 470 -16.87 -28.44 9.33
CA VAL A 470 -16.60 -27.54 8.21
C VAL A 470 -17.69 -27.61 7.16
N CYS A 471 -17.95 -26.45 6.55
CA CYS A 471 -18.73 -26.33 5.33
C CYS A 471 -18.12 -25.22 4.48
N GLN A 472 -18.64 -25.05 3.26
CA GLN A 472 -18.12 -24.05 2.30
C GLN A 472 -18.34 -22.61 2.78
N GLY A 473 -19.45 -22.35 3.50
CA GLY A 473 -19.88 -21.00 3.81
C GLY A 473 -20.65 -20.34 2.66
N PRO A 474 -20.83 -19.02 2.70
CA PRO A 474 -21.70 -18.31 1.77
C PRO A 474 -21.12 -18.18 0.36
N VAL A 475 -19.79 -18.33 0.21
CA VAL A 475 -19.07 -18.15 -1.05
C VAL A 475 -17.92 -19.13 -1.12
N PRO A 476 -17.74 -19.95 -2.20
CA PRO A 476 -16.49 -20.70 -2.38
C PRO A 476 -15.36 -19.71 -2.68
N TYR A 477 -14.23 -19.91 -2.06
CA TYR A 477 -13.08 -19.04 -2.24
C TYR A 477 -11.78 -19.84 -2.20
N TYR A 478 -10.76 -19.28 -2.84
CA TYR A 478 -9.41 -19.78 -2.80
C TYR A 478 -8.62 -18.98 -1.75
N TRP A 479 -8.08 -19.64 -0.76
CA TRP A 479 -7.32 -18.97 0.30
C TRP A 479 -5.94 -18.48 -0.18
N GLY A 480 -5.38 -19.09 -1.22
CA GLY A 480 -4.01 -18.84 -1.61
C GLY A 480 -3.08 -19.97 -1.18
N GLY A 481 -1.83 -19.66 -0.90
CA GLY A 481 -0.81 -20.61 -0.47
C GLY A 481 0.49 -20.47 -1.27
N THR A 482 1.41 -21.38 -1.02
CA THR A 482 2.75 -21.29 -1.61
C THR A 482 2.83 -21.94 -2.99
N TYR A 483 3.42 -21.22 -3.93
CA TYR A 483 3.77 -21.67 -5.27
C TYR A 483 5.29 -21.85 -5.43
N LEU A 484 5.68 -22.71 -6.34
CA LEU A 484 7.07 -23.01 -6.66
C LEU A 484 7.38 -22.61 -8.11
N PHE A 485 8.42 -21.81 -8.28
CA PHE A 485 8.97 -21.40 -9.56
C PHE A 485 10.31 -22.11 -9.81
N ALA A 486 10.60 -22.54 -11.02
CA ALA A 486 11.90 -23.07 -11.38
C ALA A 486 12.75 -22.04 -12.14
N LYS A 487 13.93 -21.71 -11.64
CA LYS A 487 14.94 -20.91 -12.33
C LYS A 487 16.00 -21.84 -12.92
N SER A 488 16.19 -21.74 -14.24
CA SER A 488 17.09 -22.60 -14.99
C SER A 488 18.56 -22.44 -14.59
N GLY A 489 19.29 -23.56 -14.58
CA GLY A 489 20.72 -23.68 -14.34
C GLY A 489 21.25 -25.03 -14.84
N LYS A 490 22.24 -25.60 -14.17
CA LYS A 490 22.86 -26.86 -14.60
C LYS A 490 22.15 -28.15 -14.13
N ALA A 491 21.17 -28.02 -13.21
CA ALA A 491 20.43 -29.13 -12.62
C ALA A 491 18.93 -29.14 -12.97
N ASP A 492 18.52 -28.62 -14.13
CA ASP A 492 17.12 -28.45 -14.52
C ASP A 492 16.29 -29.75 -14.50
N LYS A 493 16.91 -30.87 -14.93
CA LYS A 493 16.24 -32.16 -14.84
C LYS A 493 15.92 -32.55 -13.40
N THR A 494 16.82 -32.25 -12.47
CA THR A 494 16.59 -32.52 -11.04
C THR A 494 15.49 -31.63 -10.50
N ALA A 495 15.43 -30.33 -10.88
CA ALA A 495 14.36 -29.44 -10.51
C ALA A 495 12.99 -29.90 -11.02
N ALA A 496 12.93 -30.37 -12.28
CA ALA A 496 11.71 -30.94 -12.84
C ALA A 496 11.25 -32.19 -12.08
N GLU A 497 12.18 -33.12 -11.69
CA GLU A 497 11.83 -34.29 -10.88
C GLU A 497 11.36 -33.94 -9.46
N ILE A 498 11.94 -32.91 -8.83
CA ILE A 498 11.48 -32.39 -7.53
C ILE A 498 10.06 -31.86 -7.65
N LEU A 499 9.82 -30.93 -8.60
CA LEU A 499 8.50 -30.34 -8.82
C LEU A 499 7.46 -31.40 -9.22
N LYS A 500 7.83 -32.38 -10.02
CA LYS A 500 6.98 -33.52 -10.35
C LYS A 500 6.56 -34.29 -9.10
N ALA A 501 7.53 -34.59 -8.22
CA ALA A 501 7.26 -35.35 -7.00
C ALA A 501 6.35 -34.57 -6.04
N VAL A 502 6.59 -33.26 -5.87
CA VAL A 502 5.86 -32.42 -4.90
C VAL A 502 4.50 -31.93 -5.43
N CYS A 503 4.39 -31.65 -6.74
CA CYS A 503 3.20 -31.02 -7.32
C CYS A 503 2.37 -31.92 -8.26
N CYS A 504 2.88 -33.11 -8.66
CA CYS A 504 2.22 -33.93 -9.68
C CYS A 504 2.00 -35.37 -9.25
N ASP A 505 2.93 -35.96 -8.47
CA ASP A 505 2.86 -37.38 -8.10
C ASP A 505 1.84 -37.63 -7.00
N ALA A 506 0.75 -38.32 -7.35
CA ALA A 506 -0.39 -38.49 -6.46
C ALA A 506 -0.09 -39.31 -5.18
N GLU A 507 0.89 -40.23 -5.22
CA GLU A 507 1.29 -40.99 -4.02
C GLU A 507 2.08 -40.10 -3.05
N THR A 508 3.06 -39.41 -3.58
CA THR A 508 3.88 -38.46 -2.80
C THR A 508 3.04 -37.33 -2.21
N MET A 509 2.14 -36.77 -3.01
CA MET A 509 1.27 -35.67 -2.56
C MET A 509 0.27 -36.13 -1.49
N ALA A 510 -0.32 -37.32 -1.62
CA ALA A 510 -1.20 -37.88 -0.57
C ALA A 510 -0.41 -38.08 0.74
N TYR A 511 0.81 -38.62 0.66
CA TYR A 511 1.67 -38.79 1.83
C TYR A 511 2.02 -37.44 2.51
N ILE A 512 2.42 -36.43 1.75
CA ILE A 512 2.68 -35.07 2.24
C ILE A 512 1.45 -34.49 2.95
N SER A 513 0.27 -34.74 2.37
CA SER A 513 -0.99 -34.24 2.93
C SER A 513 -1.38 -34.94 4.25
N GLU A 514 -1.17 -36.25 4.36
CA GLU A 514 -1.42 -36.99 5.60
C GLU A 514 -0.48 -36.55 6.73
N SER A 515 0.78 -36.27 6.44
CA SER A 515 1.76 -35.81 7.44
C SER A 515 1.59 -34.35 7.83
N GLY A 516 1.18 -33.49 6.91
CA GLY A 516 1.13 -32.04 7.07
C GLY A 516 -0.26 -31.41 7.15
N GLY A 517 -1.33 -32.20 6.98
CA GLY A 517 -2.71 -31.71 7.09
C GLY A 517 -3.17 -30.76 6.00
N THR A 518 -2.37 -30.57 4.93
CA THR A 518 -2.71 -29.69 3.82
C THR A 518 -3.44 -30.47 2.73
N PHE A 519 -4.44 -29.84 2.10
CA PHE A 519 -5.19 -30.51 1.02
C PHE A 519 -4.39 -30.48 -0.30
N PRO A 520 -4.16 -31.64 -0.98
CA PRO A 520 -3.26 -31.72 -2.12
C PRO A 520 -3.86 -31.04 -3.35
N ASN A 521 -3.01 -30.35 -4.10
CA ASN A 521 -3.38 -29.80 -5.41
C ASN A 521 -3.33 -30.84 -6.53
N ASN A 522 -3.98 -31.98 -6.29
CA ASN A 522 -4.05 -33.09 -7.24
C ASN A 522 -5.31 -33.91 -6.97
N ALA A 523 -6.24 -33.90 -7.91
CA ALA A 523 -7.52 -34.58 -7.77
C ALA A 523 -7.39 -36.10 -7.55
N VAL A 524 -6.34 -36.74 -8.09
CA VAL A 524 -6.08 -38.19 -7.89
C VAL A 524 -5.58 -38.45 -6.47
N ALA A 525 -4.67 -37.60 -5.95
CA ALA A 525 -4.21 -37.66 -4.57
C ALA A 525 -5.36 -37.43 -3.58
N ALA A 526 -6.23 -36.45 -3.84
CA ALA A 526 -7.40 -36.19 -3.04
C ALA A 526 -8.32 -37.42 -2.94
N GLN A 527 -8.58 -38.10 -4.06
CA GLN A 527 -9.41 -39.31 -4.05
C GLN A 527 -8.79 -40.48 -3.24
N LYS A 528 -7.48 -40.56 -3.13
CA LYS A 528 -6.80 -41.54 -2.28
C LYS A 528 -7.05 -41.22 -0.79
N LEU A 529 -6.92 -39.93 -0.40
CA LEU A 529 -7.16 -39.46 0.97
C LEU A 529 -8.63 -39.67 1.39
N ILE A 530 -9.56 -39.34 0.51
CA ILE A 530 -11.01 -39.51 0.73
C ILE A 530 -11.33 -40.97 1.04
N LYS A 531 -10.75 -41.94 0.30
CA LYS A 531 -10.98 -43.36 0.51
C LYS A 531 -10.38 -43.90 1.81
N ASN A 532 -9.27 -43.33 2.26
CA ASN A 532 -8.57 -43.79 3.48
C ASN A 532 -9.15 -43.18 4.77
N VAL A 533 -9.98 -42.17 4.70
CA VAL A 533 -10.73 -41.52 5.81
C VAL A 533 -9.89 -41.28 7.07
N LYS A 534 -8.64 -40.88 6.93
CA LYS A 534 -7.80 -40.47 8.05
C LYS A 534 -7.74 -38.94 8.10
N ASN A 535 -8.61 -38.36 8.91
CA ASN A 535 -8.59 -36.91 9.12
C ASN A 535 -7.33 -36.46 9.84
N PRO A 536 -6.74 -35.30 9.48
CA PRO A 536 -5.59 -34.75 10.18
C PRO A 536 -5.94 -34.22 11.58
N VAL A 537 -7.20 -33.84 11.80
CA VAL A 537 -7.76 -33.38 13.08
C VAL A 537 -9.10 -34.07 13.35
N SER A 538 -9.49 -34.12 14.63
CA SER A 538 -10.79 -34.69 15.03
C SER A 538 -11.93 -33.80 14.54
N MET A 539 -12.89 -34.42 13.84
CA MET A 539 -14.08 -33.75 13.31
C MET A 539 -15.35 -34.28 13.96
N LYS A 540 -16.34 -33.39 14.12
CA LYS A 540 -17.68 -33.78 14.66
C LYS A 540 -18.31 -34.79 13.71
N ASN A 541 -18.95 -35.83 14.33
CA ASN A 541 -19.62 -36.92 13.62
C ASN A 541 -18.74 -37.66 12.60
N ASN A 542 -17.41 -37.66 12.82
CA ASN A 542 -16.43 -38.26 11.91
C ASN A 542 -16.54 -37.69 10.46
N GLN A 543 -16.89 -36.41 10.31
CA GLN A 543 -16.93 -35.78 8.99
C GLN A 543 -15.63 -36.06 8.23
N ASN A 544 -15.73 -36.56 6.98
CA ASN A 544 -14.57 -36.77 6.12
C ASN A 544 -14.06 -35.40 5.61
N LEU A 545 -12.98 -34.94 6.20
CA LEU A 545 -12.42 -33.60 5.93
C LEU A 545 -11.90 -33.48 4.51
N TRP A 546 -11.28 -34.58 3.99
CA TRP A 546 -10.75 -34.58 2.62
C TRP A 546 -11.86 -34.51 1.56
N GLU A 547 -13.00 -35.18 1.80
CA GLU A 547 -14.17 -35.11 0.93
C GLU A 547 -14.78 -33.68 0.96
N ALA A 548 -14.87 -33.10 2.16
CA ALA A 548 -15.34 -31.72 2.31
C ALA A 548 -14.46 -30.74 1.52
N TYR A 549 -13.15 -30.87 1.62
CA TYR A 549 -12.21 -30.01 0.90
C TYR A 549 -12.25 -30.21 -0.62
N ASP A 550 -12.35 -31.46 -1.11
CA ASP A 550 -12.51 -31.73 -2.55
C ASP A 550 -13.79 -31.09 -3.10
N LYS A 551 -14.90 -31.21 -2.36
CA LYS A 551 -16.18 -30.57 -2.71
C LYS A 551 -16.02 -29.05 -2.80
N MET A 552 -15.35 -28.42 -1.83
CA MET A 552 -15.09 -26.99 -1.83
C MET A 552 -14.18 -26.56 -2.96
N ALA A 553 -13.09 -27.28 -3.21
CA ALA A 553 -12.16 -27.00 -4.31
C ALA A 553 -12.87 -27.05 -5.67
N ARG A 554 -13.69 -28.07 -5.91
CA ARG A 554 -14.49 -28.20 -7.15
C ARG A 554 -15.54 -27.12 -7.27
N ALA A 555 -16.06 -26.59 -6.17
CA ALA A 555 -17.02 -25.48 -6.19
C ALA A 555 -16.38 -24.19 -6.69
N ILE A 556 -15.07 -23.95 -6.40
CA ILE A 556 -14.33 -22.81 -6.95
C ILE A 556 -14.24 -22.92 -8.47
N ASP A 557 -13.93 -24.09 -9.01
CA ASP A 557 -13.79 -24.34 -10.44
C ASP A 557 -15.14 -24.48 -11.18
N GLY A 558 -16.17 -24.89 -10.48
CA GLY A 558 -17.45 -25.30 -11.06
C GLY A 558 -18.27 -24.18 -11.69
N GLY A 559 -17.87 -22.91 -11.54
CA GLY A 559 -18.43 -21.75 -12.26
C GLY A 559 -19.94 -21.53 -12.13
N ASN A 560 -20.67 -22.42 -11.48
CA ASN A 560 -22.11 -22.33 -11.24
C ASN A 560 -22.41 -21.68 -9.89
N TYR A 561 -21.89 -20.48 -9.69
CA TYR A 561 -22.54 -19.54 -8.80
C TYR A 561 -23.90 -19.16 -9.37
N ARG A 562 -24.85 -20.03 -9.21
CA ARG A 562 -26.22 -19.55 -9.11
C ARG A 562 -26.35 -18.94 -7.71
N ILE A 563 -25.90 -17.66 -7.60
CA ILE A 563 -26.62 -16.76 -6.74
C ILE A 563 -28.05 -16.87 -7.26
N THR A 564 -28.95 -17.45 -6.46
CA THR A 564 -30.36 -17.15 -6.63
C THR A 564 -30.44 -15.65 -6.34
N GLU A 565 -30.27 -14.86 -7.39
CA GLU A 565 -30.51 -13.44 -7.31
C GLU A 565 -31.92 -13.28 -6.74
N PRO A 566 -32.09 -12.57 -5.62
CA PRO A 566 -33.41 -12.04 -5.32
C PRO A 566 -33.86 -11.32 -6.60
N ALA A 567 -35.10 -11.49 -7.01
CA ALA A 567 -35.64 -10.91 -8.24
C ALA A 567 -35.08 -9.49 -8.38
N LYS A 568 -34.29 -9.25 -9.42
CA LYS A 568 -33.51 -7.99 -9.55
C LYS A 568 -34.51 -6.84 -9.52
N THR A 569 -34.49 -6.12 -8.40
CA THR A 569 -34.88 -4.71 -8.47
C THR A 569 -33.83 -4.09 -9.41
N PRO A 570 -34.23 -3.58 -10.60
CA PRO A 570 -33.26 -3.08 -11.56
C PRO A 570 -32.37 -2.05 -10.86
N LEU A 571 -31.04 -2.25 -10.90
CA LEU A 571 -30.05 -1.35 -10.27
C LEU A 571 -30.27 0.10 -10.70
N VAL A 572 -30.79 0.28 -11.90
CA VAL A 572 -31.14 1.58 -12.49
C VAL A 572 -32.52 1.45 -13.19
N PRO A 573 -33.31 2.53 -13.27
CA PRO A 573 -34.62 2.51 -13.93
C PRO A 573 -34.55 2.04 -15.39
N ALA A 574 -35.48 1.22 -15.81
CA ALA A 574 -35.58 0.75 -17.20
C ALA A 574 -35.62 1.93 -18.17
N GLY A 575 -34.96 1.83 -19.33
CA GLY A 575 -34.89 2.87 -20.34
C GLY A 575 -34.04 4.08 -20.00
N SER A 576 -33.43 4.16 -18.78
CA SER A 576 -32.59 5.28 -18.41
C SER A 576 -31.28 5.37 -19.21
N ASN A 577 -30.79 6.58 -19.42
CA ASN A 577 -29.56 6.86 -20.16
C ASN A 577 -28.70 7.91 -19.48
N GLY A 578 -27.41 7.83 -19.66
CA GLY A 578 -26.45 8.80 -19.09
C GLY A 578 -25.88 8.38 -17.73
N ILE A 579 -25.57 9.35 -16.87
CA ILE A 579 -25.11 9.08 -15.50
C ILE A 579 -26.34 9.06 -14.59
N VAL A 580 -26.69 7.87 -14.11
CA VAL A 580 -27.92 7.58 -13.36
C VAL A 580 -27.54 7.06 -11.97
N LYS A 581 -28.24 7.50 -10.94
CA LYS A 581 -28.08 7.00 -9.57
C LYS A 581 -28.79 5.66 -9.44
N GLY A 582 -28.06 4.64 -9.06
CA GLY A 582 -28.61 3.32 -8.79
C GLY A 582 -29.39 3.27 -7.45
N THR A 583 -30.15 2.21 -7.26
CA THR A 583 -30.87 1.93 -6.00
C THR A 583 -29.93 1.73 -4.82
N ASP A 584 -28.67 1.40 -5.08
CA ASP A 584 -27.56 1.29 -4.12
C ASP A 584 -26.88 2.63 -3.79
N GLY A 585 -27.38 3.73 -4.37
CA GLY A 585 -26.84 5.07 -4.16
C GLY A 585 -25.63 5.43 -5.03
N VAL A 586 -25.07 4.47 -5.77
CA VAL A 586 -23.93 4.68 -6.66
C VAL A 586 -24.40 5.24 -8.00
N TYR A 587 -23.57 6.03 -8.68
CA TYR A 587 -23.90 6.58 -10.00
C TYR A 587 -23.23 5.77 -11.11
N TYR A 588 -24.03 5.32 -12.04
CA TYR A 588 -23.65 4.46 -13.15
C TYR A 588 -23.79 5.15 -14.49
N TYR A 589 -22.93 4.79 -15.44
CA TYR A 589 -23.16 5.09 -16.83
C TYR A 589 -24.08 4.05 -17.45
N VAL A 590 -25.22 4.49 -17.92
CA VAL A 590 -26.33 3.65 -18.34
C VAL A 590 -26.70 3.95 -19.79
N LYS A 591 -27.02 2.92 -20.55
CA LYS A 591 -27.69 3.02 -21.87
C LYS A 591 -28.87 2.09 -21.90
N ASN A 592 -30.05 2.63 -22.24
CA ASN A 592 -31.32 1.89 -22.34
C ASN A 592 -31.60 1.02 -21.12
N GLY A 593 -31.37 1.56 -19.92
CA GLY A 593 -31.56 0.84 -18.65
C GLY A 593 -30.47 -0.18 -18.30
N ALA A 594 -29.43 -0.32 -19.12
CA ALA A 594 -28.31 -1.24 -18.84
C ALA A 594 -27.07 -0.48 -18.45
N VAL A 595 -26.48 -0.87 -17.31
CA VAL A 595 -25.18 -0.34 -16.84
C VAL A 595 -24.08 -0.77 -17.80
N GLN A 596 -23.28 0.17 -18.25
CA GLN A 596 -22.20 -0.04 -19.22
C GLN A 596 -20.89 -0.43 -18.53
N THR A 597 -20.84 -1.60 -17.91
CA THR A 597 -19.71 -2.09 -17.08
C THR A 597 -18.38 -2.15 -17.83
N GLY A 598 -18.37 -2.42 -19.12
CA GLY A 598 -17.16 -2.40 -19.96
C GLY A 598 -16.62 -0.98 -20.27
N THR A 599 -17.30 0.09 -19.84
CA THR A 599 -16.93 1.45 -20.23
C THR A 599 -16.02 2.11 -19.20
N THR A 600 -14.80 2.45 -19.62
CA THR A 600 -13.87 3.30 -18.86
C THR A 600 -13.46 4.49 -19.71
N GLY A 601 -13.68 5.72 -19.23
CA GLY A 601 -13.37 6.91 -20.01
C GLY A 601 -14.04 8.18 -19.53
N MET A 602 -14.00 9.20 -20.40
CA MET A 602 -14.70 10.47 -20.20
C MET A 602 -16.05 10.43 -20.92
N ILE A 603 -17.13 10.47 -20.16
CA ILE A 603 -18.51 10.32 -20.67
C ILE A 603 -19.24 11.65 -20.54
N ALA A 604 -19.78 12.13 -21.65
CA ALA A 604 -20.64 13.31 -21.64
C ALA A 604 -22.09 12.91 -21.25
N SER A 605 -22.67 13.57 -20.27
CA SER A 605 -24.03 13.37 -19.81
C SER A 605 -24.55 14.64 -19.14
N GLY A 606 -25.75 15.08 -19.49
CA GLY A 606 -26.39 16.26 -18.87
C GLY A 606 -25.51 17.54 -18.90
N GLY A 607 -24.84 17.82 -20.02
CA GLY A 607 -23.96 19.00 -20.17
C GLY A 607 -22.63 18.94 -19.40
N LYS A 608 -22.36 17.86 -18.66
CA LYS A 608 -21.11 17.61 -17.94
C LYS A 608 -20.35 16.43 -18.54
N THR A 609 -19.05 16.35 -18.29
CA THR A 609 -18.24 15.22 -18.70
C THR A 609 -17.68 14.53 -17.46
N TYR A 610 -18.09 13.29 -17.28
CA TYR A 610 -17.80 12.47 -16.10
C TYR A 610 -16.65 11.52 -16.39
N TYR A 611 -15.79 11.30 -15.41
CA TYR A 611 -14.84 10.21 -15.45
C TYR A 611 -15.49 8.95 -14.90
N VAL A 612 -15.65 7.98 -15.78
CA VAL A 612 -16.26 6.69 -15.51
C VAL A 612 -15.20 5.61 -15.60
N SER A 613 -15.19 4.69 -14.68
CA SER A 613 -14.37 3.47 -14.72
C SER A 613 -15.30 2.27 -14.55
N LYS A 614 -15.22 1.33 -15.48
CA LYS A 614 -16.08 0.12 -15.49
C LYS A 614 -17.56 0.45 -15.26
N GLY A 615 -18.06 1.47 -15.94
CA GLY A 615 -19.45 1.90 -15.83
C GLY A 615 -19.80 2.73 -14.61
N VAL A 616 -18.91 2.92 -13.63
CA VAL A 616 -19.16 3.67 -12.40
C VAL A 616 -18.54 5.06 -12.46
N TRP A 617 -19.32 6.10 -12.12
CA TRP A 617 -18.79 7.45 -11.99
C TRP A 617 -17.83 7.56 -10.80
N GLN A 618 -16.62 7.96 -11.08
CA GLN A 618 -15.54 8.11 -10.10
C GLN A 618 -15.62 9.48 -9.40
N SER A 619 -16.67 9.71 -8.60
CA SER A 619 -16.99 11.01 -8.00
C SER A 619 -15.90 11.60 -7.11
N LYS A 620 -15.04 10.78 -6.51
CA LYS A 620 -13.90 11.21 -5.68
C LYS A 620 -12.61 11.47 -6.50
N ALA A 621 -12.60 11.13 -7.80
CA ALA A 621 -11.39 11.26 -8.60
C ALA A 621 -11.04 12.73 -8.85
N ALA A 622 -9.79 13.10 -8.62
CA ALA A 622 -9.25 14.43 -8.84
C ALA A 622 -7.84 14.40 -9.44
N GLY A 623 -7.40 15.56 -9.95
CA GLY A 623 -6.07 15.73 -10.54
C GLY A 623 -5.99 15.40 -12.01
N LEU A 624 -4.81 15.02 -12.49
CA LEU A 624 -4.57 14.64 -13.88
C LEU A 624 -4.75 13.13 -14.05
N LYS A 625 -5.68 12.73 -14.93
CA LYS A 625 -5.93 11.32 -15.27
C LYS A 625 -5.64 11.09 -16.75
N LYS A 626 -4.81 10.08 -17.04
CA LYS A 626 -4.54 9.63 -18.42
C LYS A 626 -5.63 8.64 -18.83
N ILE A 627 -6.28 8.90 -19.94
CA ILE A 627 -7.33 8.06 -20.51
C ILE A 627 -7.05 7.95 -22.00
N GLY A 628 -6.68 6.76 -22.45
CA GLY A 628 -6.16 6.57 -23.80
C GLY A 628 -4.92 7.46 -24.06
N SER A 629 -4.92 8.15 -25.20
CA SER A 629 -3.82 9.05 -25.58
C SER A 629 -3.86 10.44 -24.95
N LYS A 630 -4.93 10.79 -24.21
CA LYS A 630 -5.14 12.13 -23.65
C LYS A 630 -5.05 12.12 -22.13
N THR A 631 -4.63 13.23 -21.54
CA THR A 631 -4.63 13.43 -20.09
C THR A 631 -5.59 14.56 -19.75
N TYR A 632 -6.51 14.28 -18.84
CA TYR A 632 -7.60 15.17 -18.45
C TYR A 632 -7.40 15.69 -17.04
N TYR A 633 -7.74 16.94 -16.81
CA TYR A 633 -7.81 17.53 -15.47
C TYR A 633 -9.23 17.41 -14.94
N ILE A 634 -9.38 16.64 -13.88
CA ILE A 634 -10.66 16.34 -13.27
C ILE A 634 -10.70 16.77 -11.80
N SER A 635 -11.87 17.04 -11.29
CA SER A 635 -12.14 17.29 -9.86
C SER A 635 -13.54 16.80 -9.56
N GLY A 636 -13.69 16.04 -8.46
CA GLY A 636 -14.95 15.40 -8.13
C GLY A 636 -15.46 14.51 -9.29
N GLY A 637 -14.56 13.77 -9.94
CA GLY A 637 -14.90 12.92 -11.08
C GLY A 637 -15.38 13.65 -12.34
N LEU A 638 -15.32 14.99 -12.39
CA LEU A 638 -15.79 15.81 -13.51
C LEU A 638 -14.63 16.47 -14.24
N LEU A 639 -14.68 16.45 -15.57
CA LEU A 639 -13.77 17.23 -16.40
C LEU A 639 -13.90 18.72 -16.09
N GLN A 640 -12.80 19.33 -15.79
CA GLN A 640 -12.74 20.78 -15.54
C GLN A 640 -12.65 21.54 -16.89
N SER A 641 -13.72 21.47 -17.70
CA SER A 641 -13.76 22.02 -19.06
C SER A 641 -13.58 23.55 -19.11
N GLY A 642 -13.93 24.27 -18.06
CA GLY A 642 -13.65 25.71 -17.91
C GLY A 642 -12.17 26.02 -17.65
N LYS A 643 -11.34 25.03 -17.30
CA LYS A 643 -9.95 25.26 -16.95
C LYS A 643 -9.04 25.34 -18.17
N THR A 644 -8.54 26.55 -18.41
CA THR A 644 -7.44 26.80 -19.37
C THR A 644 -6.31 27.49 -18.63
N GLY A 645 -5.09 26.98 -18.75
CA GLY A 645 -3.94 27.51 -18.01
C GLY A 645 -3.05 26.41 -17.42
N PHE A 646 -2.40 26.69 -16.30
CA PHE A 646 -1.57 25.71 -15.63
C PHE A 646 -2.33 24.98 -14.52
N VAL A 647 -2.12 23.65 -14.44
CA VAL A 647 -2.52 22.82 -13.31
C VAL A 647 -1.28 22.15 -12.73
N LYS A 648 -1.18 22.07 -11.41
CA LYS A 648 -0.07 21.44 -10.68
C LYS A 648 -0.38 19.96 -10.50
N ASN A 649 0.60 19.12 -10.73
CA ASN A 649 0.55 17.70 -10.37
C ASN A 649 1.95 17.30 -9.90
N GLY A 650 2.09 17.01 -8.61
CA GLY A 650 3.38 16.93 -7.96
C GLY A 650 4.20 18.21 -8.15
N SER A 651 5.47 18.10 -8.43
CA SER A 651 6.39 19.22 -8.69
C SER A 651 6.19 19.90 -10.04
N LYS A 652 5.43 19.32 -10.98
CA LYS A 652 5.28 19.81 -12.35
C LYS A 652 3.99 20.62 -12.54
N LYS A 653 4.04 21.62 -13.43
CA LYS A 653 2.87 22.38 -13.89
C LYS A 653 2.59 22.04 -15.35
N TYR A 654 1.39 21.56 -15.62
CA TYR A 654 0.93 21.14 -16.95
C TYR A 654 0.02 22.20 -17.55
N TYR A 655 0.23 22.51 -18.83
CA TYR A 655 -0.64 23.41 -19.56
C TYR A 655 -1.85 22.66 -20.09
N VAL A 656 -3.02 23.10 -19.68
CA VAL A 656 -4.31 22.54 -20.09
C VAL A 656 -5.13 23.58 -20.87
N ILE A 657 -5.91 23.09 -21.81
CA ILE A 657 -6.96 23.85 -22.50
C ILE A 657 -8.26 23.09 -22.33
N LYS A 658 -9.27 23.77 -21.79
CA LYS A 658 -10.58 23.15 -21.51
C LYS A 658 -10.44 21.83 -20.75
N GLY A 659 -9.55 21.82 -19.73
CA GLY A 659 -9.30 20.64 -18.91
C GLY A 659 -8.45 19.54 -19.55
N VAL A 660 -7.94 19.69 -20.76
CA VAL A 660 -7.12 18.68 -21.44
C VAL A 660 -5.67 19.13 -21.50
N VAL A 661 -4.74 18.27 -21.05
CA VAL A 661 -3.31 18.53 -21.10
C VAL A 661 -2.85 18.60 -22.56
N GLN A 662 -2.15 19.65 -22.90
CA GLN A 662 -1.61 19.89 -24.24
C GLN A 662 -0.22 19.23 -24.39
N SER A 663 -0.16 17.90 -24.33
CA SER A 663 1.10 17.12 -24.31
C SER A 663 1.97 17.31 -25.57
N GLY A 664 1.39 17.64 -26.72
CA GLY A 664 2.13 17.98 -27.95
C GLY A 664 2.70 19.41 -27.96
N LYS A 665 2.31 20.29 -27.02
CA LYS A 665 2.67 21.70 -27.08
C LYS A 665 4.09 21.94 -26.59
N THR A 666 4.95 22.41 -27.48
CA THR A 666 6.28 22.95 -27.15
C THR A 666 6.38 24.38 -27.69
N GLY A 667 6.86 25.30 -26.86
CA GLY A 667 6.95 26.70 -27.20
C GLY A 667 6.29 27.62 -26.18
N PHE A 668 5.87 28.82 -26.60
CA PHE A 668 5.22 29.76 -25.73
C PHE A 668 3.70 29.54 -25.66
N VAL A 669 3.17 29.60 -24.45
CA VAL A 669 1.72 29.70 -24.16
C VAL A 669 1.45 31.03 -23.46
N LYS A 670 0.37 31.72 -23.83
CA LYS A 670 -0.05 32.99 -23.21
C LYS A 670 -1.07 32.68 -22.12
N ILE A 671 -0.82 33.16 -20.92
CA ILE A 671 -1.76 33.11 -19.81
C ILE A 671 -1.77 34.49 -19.14
N GLY A 672 -2.90 35.17 -19.21
CA GLY A 672 -2.97 36.59 -18.87
C GLY A 672 -2.01 37.40 -19.78
N SER A 673 -1.27 38.32 -19.19
CA SER A 673 -0.30 39.17 -19.90
C SER A 673 1.05 38.50 -20.18
N LYS A 674 1.31 37.31 -19.59
CA LYS A 674 2.63 36.66 -19.65
C LYS A 674 2.67 35.51 -20.66
N LYS A 675 3.85 35.29 -21.28
CA LYS A 675 4.13 34.13 -22.13
C LYS A 675 5.07 33.19 -21.40
N TYR A 676 4.63 31.95 -21.21
CA TYR A 676 5.33 30.89 -20.49
C TYR A 676 5.89 29.87 -21.46
N TYR A 677 7.13 29.44 -21.25
CA TYR A 677 7.75 28.40 -22.07
C TYR A 677 7.38 27.02 -21.55
N VAL A 678 6.80 26.22 -22.42
CA VAL A 678 6.44 24.82 -22.16
C VAL A 678 7.14 23.89 -23.12
N THR A 679 7.42 22.68 -22.67
CA THR A 679 7.92 21.57 -23.47
C THR A 679 7.01 20.37 -23.24
N LYS A 680 6.46 19.81 -24.34
CA LYS A 680 5.48 18.71 -24.25
C LYS A 680 4.39 18.98 -23.20
N GLY A 681 3.88 20.21 -23.21
CA GLY A 681 2.82 20.65 -22.29
C GLY A 681 3.26 20.95 -20.86
N VAL A 682 4.52 20.73 -20.48
CA VAL A 682 5.04 20.97 -19.12
C VAL A 682 5.75 22.32 -19.05
N PHE A 683 5.37 23.15 -18.09
CA PHE A 683 6.01 24.43 -17.84
C PHE A 683 7.45 24.25 -17.37
N GLN A 684 8.36 24.97 -18.00
CA GLN A 684 9.79 24.91 -17.71
C GLN A 684 10.19 26.01 -16.72
N GLY A 685 9.69 25.93 -15.49
CA GLY A 685 9.83 26.97 -14.47
C GLY A 685 11.27 27.24 -14.01
N SER A 686 12.16 26.26 -14.09
CA SER A 686 13.60 26.42 -13.78
C SER A 686 14.41 27.04 -14.93
N LYS A 687 13.84 27.10 -16.15
CA LYS A 687 14.58 27.56 -17.34
C LYS A 687 14.82 29.06 -17.29
N THR A 688 16.10 29.45 -17.18
CA THR A 688 16.56 30.83 -17.38
C THR A 688 17.62 30.83 -18.47
N GLY A 689 17.49 31.77 -19.41
CA GLY A 689 18.40 31.86 -20.57
C GLY A 689 17.64 31.85 -21.89
N PHE A 690 18.32 31.40 -22.98
CA PHE A 690 17.69 31.34 -24.29
C PHE A 690 16.96 30.04 -24.55
N VAL A 691 15.75 30.14 -25.11
CA VAL A 691 14.99 29.06 -25.71
C VAL A 691 14.83 29.29 -27.21
N LYS A 692 15.03 28.24 -28.03
CA LYS A 692 14.87 28.30 -29.48
C LYS A 692 13.45 27.90 -29.85
N ILE A 693 12.77 28.75 -30.62
CA ILE A 693 11.45 28.45 -31.18
C ILE A 693 11.49 28.91 -32.65
N GLY A 694 11.38 27.94 -33.56
CA GLY A 694 11.64 28.18 -34.95
C GLY A 694 13.13 28.67 -35.16
N SER A 695 13.32 29.68 -35.96
CA SER A 695 14.65 30.27 -36.20
C SER A 695 15.13 31.25 -35.12
N LYS A 696 14.26 31.66 -34.19
CA LYS A 696 14.57 32.71 -33.21
C LYS A 696 14.90 32.14 -31.82
N LYS A 697 15.78 32.85 -31.10
CA LYS A 697 16.11 32.58 -29.69
C LYS A 697 15.47 33.66 -28.80
N TYR A 698 14.71 33.22 -27.84
CA TYR A 698 13.95 34.07 -26.91
C TYR A 698 14.54 33.99 -25.50
N TYR A 699 14.69 35.14 -24.86
CA TYR A 699 15.20 35.19 -23.49
C TYR A 699 14.06 34.97 -22.48
N VAL A 700 14.23 33.96 -21.65
CA VAL A 700 13.31 33.60 -20.57
C VAL A 700 14.00 33.65 -19.21
N VAL A 701 13.25 34.02 -18.19
CA VAL A 701 13.67 33.95 -16.79
C VAL A 701 12.61 33.11 -16.04
N LYS A 702 13.08 32.07 -15.38
CA LYS A 702 12.17 31.11 -14.70
C LYS A 702 11.01 30.68 -15.62
N GLY A 703 11.34 30.36 -16.86
CA GLY A 703 10.38 29.93 -17.89
C GLY A 703 9.45 31.00 -18.46
N ILE A 704 9.59 32.26 -18.05
CA ILE A 704 8.72 33.36 -18.50
C ILE A 704 9.48 34.20 -19.53
N PHE A 705 8.87 34.42 -20.69
CA PHE A 705 9.42 35.24 -21.74
C PHE A 705 9.50 36.71 -21.31
N GLN A 706 10.66 37.29 -21.46
CA GLN A 706 10.97 38.68 -21.09
C GLN A 706 10.72 39.62 -22.25
N SER A 707 9.46 39.78 -22.66
CA SER A 707 9.08 40.54 -23.88
C SER A 707 9.41 42.05 -23.83
N SER A 708 9.49 42.63 -22.64
CA SER A 708 9.88 44.03 -22.44
C SER A 708 11.41 44.23 -22.42
N LYS A 709 12.19 43.16 -22.31
CA LYS A 709 13.65 43.28 -22.19
C LYS A 709 14.31 43.67 -23.47
N THR A 710 14.88 44.86 -23.52
CA THR A 710 15.79 45.31 -24.56
C THR A 710 17.12 45.66 -23.92
N GLY A 711 18.22 45.28 -24.55
CA GLY A 711 19.56 45.51 -24.03
C GLY A 711 20.36 44.23 -23.83
N PHE A 712 21.36 44.26 -22.94
CA PHE A 712 22.20 43.09 -22.70
C PHE A 712 21.62 42.18 -21.63
N VAL A 713 21.73 40.88 -21.86
CA VAL A 713 21.49 39.81 -20.87
C VAL A 713 22.76 39.00 -20.73
N LYS A 714 23.13 38.64 -19.48
CA LYS A 714 24.32 37.83 -19.19
C LYS A 714 23.91 36.36 -19.06
N ILE A 715 24.55 35.49 -19.85
CA ILE A 715 24.31 34.03 -19.81
C ILE A 715 25.68 33.37 -19.95
N SER A 716 26.02 32.48 -19.00
CA SER A 716 27.31 31.78 -18.99
C SER A 716 28.53 32.69 -19.29
N GLY A 717 28.60 33.80 -18.55
CA GLY A 717 29.72 34.77 -18.66
C GLY A 717 29.68 35.72 -19.84
N LYS A 718 28.90 35.44 -20.89
CA LYS A 718 28.79 36.29 -22.10
C LYS A 718 27.58 37.22 -22.02
N LYS A 719 27.69 38.44 -22.62
CA LYS A 719 26.56 39.39 -22.73
C LYS A 719 26.00 39.34 -24.14
N TYR A 720 24.71 39.04 -24.23
CA TYR A 720 23.94 38.91 -25.47
C TYR A 720 22.98 40.08 -25.63
N TYR A 721 22.91 40.67 -26.81
CA TYR A 721 22.01 41.78 -27.12
C TYR A 721 20.62 41.25 -27.52
N VAL A 722 19.61 41.64 -26.79
CA VAL A 722 18.22 41.30 -27.07
C VAL A 722 17.40 42.56 -27.33
N VAL A 723 16.38 42.43 -28.17
CA VAL A 723 15.36 43.45 -28.42
C VAL A 723 14.01 42.84 -28.18
N LYS A 724 13.24 43.44 -27.28
CA LYS A 724 11.94 42.88 -26.86
C LYS A 724 12.04 41.37 -26.52
N GLY A 725 13.11 41.02 -25.80
CA GLY A 725 13.39 39.63 -25.38
C GLY A 725 13.89 38.68 -26.45
N VAL A 726 14.07 39.10 -27.69
CA VAL A 726 14.55 38.29 -28.80
C VAL A 726 16.04 38.53 -29.03
N PHE A 727 16.82 37.49 -29.04
CA PHE A 727 18.26 37.56 -29.30
C PHE A 727 18.53 37.97 -30.75
N GLN A 728 19.34 39.00 -30.93
CA GLN A 728 19.68 39.57 -32.20
C GLN A 728 20.93 38.88 -32.82
N SER A 729 20.82 37.58 -33.10
CA SER A 729 21.96 36.72 -33.49
C SER A 729 22.67 37.10 -34.80
N THR A 730 22.00 37.80 -35.68
CA THR A 730 22.57 38.25 -36.96
C THR A 730 23.19 39.65 -36.86
N LYS A 731 22.87 40.41 -35.81
CA LYS A 731 23.29 41.81 -35.68
C LYS A 731 24.77 41.91 -35.33
N THR A 732 25.50 42.62 -36.18
CA THR A 732 26.90 42.98 -35.96
C THR A 732 27.03 44.49 -36.13
N GLY A 733 27.83 45.15 -35.30
CA GLY A 733 28.04 46.60 -35.33
C GLY A 733 27.77 47.28 -33.98
N LEU A 734 27.42 48.54 -34.02
CA LEU A 734 27.21 49.37 -32.85
C LEU A 734 25.75 49.30 -32.38
N VAL A 735 25.55 49.18 -31.09
CA VAL A 735 24.20 49.20 -30.43
C VAL A 735 24.23 50.10 -29.23
N LYS A 736 23.14 50.84 -29.05
CA LYS A 736 22.89 51.70 -27.86
C LYS A 736 21.68 51.16 -27.08
N PRO A 737 21.87 50.32 -26.08
CA PRO A 737 20.76 49.61 -25.39
C PRO A 737 19.84 50.54 -24.61
N VAL A 738 20.33 51.66 -24.16
CA VAL A 738 19.60 52.67 -23.37
C VAL A 738 19.76 54.02 -24.05
N LYS A 739 18.69 54.85 -24.13
CA LYS A 739 18.61 56.09 -24.87
C LYS A 739 19.80 57.04 -24.60
N ASN A 740 20.18 57.21 -23.32
CA ASN A 740 21.29 58.07 -22.90
C ASN A 740 22.51 57.31 -22.41
N GLY A 741 22.63 56.00 -22.74
CA GLY A 741 23.73 55.15 -22.31
C GLY A 741 24.86 55.02 -23.31
N LYS A 742 25.87 54.25 -22.93
CA LYS A 742 27.03 53.93 -23.77
C LYS A 742 26.64 53.14 -25.01
N THR A 743 27.37 53.33 -26.09
CA THR A 743 27.27 52.53 -27.32
C THR A 743 28.28 51.40 -27.27
N TYR A 744 27.85 50.22 -27.68
CA TYR A 744 28.64 48.99 -27.55
C TYR A 744 28.82 48.32 -28.90
N TYR A 745 30.00 47.70 -29.08
CA TYR A 745 30.28 46.87 -30.26
C TYR A 745 29.86 45.43 -30.02
N ILE A 746 29.01 44.91 -30.89
CA ILE A 746 28.56 43.54 -30.90
C ILE A 746 28.94 42.85 -32.21
N LYS A 747 29.21 41.52 -32.14
CA LYS A 747 29.37 40.65 -33.29
C LYS A 747 28.42 39.48 -33.17
N LYS A 748 27.55 39.27 -34.18
CA LYS A 748 26.50 38.25 -34.16
C LYS A 748 25.70 38.30 -32.84
N GLY A 749 25.34 39.51 -32.41
CA GLY A 749 24.53 39.76 -31.20
C GLY A 749 25.26 39.61 -29.87
N VAL A 750 26.55 39.30 -29.85
CA VAL A 750 27.35 39.13 -28.63
C VAL A 750 28.26 40.32 -28.40
N LEU A 751 28.21 40.88 -27.19
CA LEU A 751 29.11 41.98 -26.79
C LEU A 751 30.57 41.53 -26.88
N GLN A 752 31.37 42.28 -27.56
CA GLN A 752 32.80 42.05 -27.73
C GLN A 752 33.61 42.72 -26.60
N SER A 753 33.35 42.34 -25.35
CA SER A 753 33.89 43.01 -24.15
C SER A 753 35.42 43.00 -24.03
N ARG A 754 36.10 42.12 -24.74
CA ARG A 754 37.60 42.05 -24.81
C ARG A 754 38.18 42.80 -25.99
N PHE A 755 37.35 43.27 -26.93
CA PHE A 755 37.82 43.91 -28.13
C PHE A 755 38.18 45.37 -27.87
N SER A 756 39.37 45.77 -28.24
CA SER A 756 39.84 47.15 -28.31
C SER A 756 40.51 47.36 -29.66
N GLY A 757 40.11 48.41 -30.37
CA GLY A 757 40.58 48.68 -31.73
C GLY A 757 39.57 49.53 -32.49
N ASN A 758 39.86 49.78 -33.77
CA ASN A 758 38.98 50.56 -34.66
C ASN A 758 38.05 49.60 -35.43
N ILE A 759 36.81 49.99 -35.62
CA ILE A 759 35.86 49.33 -36.52
C ILE A 759 35.23 50.30 -37.47
N VAL A 760 34.95 49.84 -38.67
CA VAL A 760 34.15 50.63 -39.68
C VAL A 760 32.71 50.14 -39.58
N TYR A 761 31.75 51.04 -39.31
CA TYR A 761 30.35 50.80 -39.27
C TYR A 761 29.55 51.94 -39.86
N ASN A 762 28.66 51.66 -40.82
CA ASN A 762 27.86 52.61 -41.53
C ASN A 762 28.74 53.76 -42.15
N LYS A 763 29.84 53.41 -42.88
CA LYS A 763 30.78 54.30 -43.55
C LYS A 763 31.59 55.24 -42.63
N HIS A 764 31.56 54.96 -41.28
CA HIS A 764 32.34 55.74 -40.31
C HIS A 764 33.25 54.82 -39.50
N THR A 765 34.39 55.34 -39.08
CA THR A 765 35.36 54.67 -38.23
C THR A 765 35.11 55.04 -36.74
N TYR A 766 35.08 54.07 -35.90
CA TYR A 766 34.83 54.23 -34.46
C TYR A 766 35.92 53.53 -33.64
N LYS A 767 36.42 54.21 -32.58
CA LYS A 767 37.33 53.61 -31.61
C LYS A 767 36.54 52.89 -30.56
N ILE A 768 36.85 51.61 -30.34
CA ILE A 768 36.26 50.73 -29.36
C ILE A 768 37.30 50.41 -28.29
N VAL A 769 36.95 50.49 -27.00
CA VAL A 769 37.80 50.09 -25.90
C VAL A 769 36.99 49.16 -25.01
N LYS A 770 37.48 47.91 -24.86
CA LYS A 770 36.78 46.84 -24.08
C LYS A 770 35.30 46.70 -24.45
N GLY A 771 35.03 46.74 -25.76
CA GLY A 771 33.68 46.60 -26.32
C GLY A 771 32.79 47.85 -26.25
N VAL A 772 33.28 48.96 -25.75
CA VAL A 772 32.54 50.23 -25.64
C VAL A 772 33.07 51.21 -26.69
N MET A 773 32.19 51.85 -27.43
CA MET A 773 32.56 52.93 -28.34
C MET A 773 32.96 54.18 -27.51
N THR A 774 34.17 54.66 -27.72
CA THR A 774 34.72 55.82 -26.98
C THR A 774 34.76 57.07 -27.86
N LYS A 775 34.98 56.95 -29.18
CA LYS A 775 35.06 58.06 -30.09
C LYS A 775 34.65 57.65 -31.50
N LYS A 776 33.99 58.54 -32.27
CA LYS A 776 33.86 58.48 -33.69
C LYS A 776 35.15 59.17 -34.26
N ILE A 777 35.89 58.47 -35.14
CA ILE A 777 37.16 58.92 -35.62
C ILE A 777 36.97 59.61 -37.02
N ARG A 778 36.14 59.02 -37.87
CA ARG A 778 35.86 59.47 -39.22
C ARG A 778 34.47 59.11 -39.69
#